data_007068bfc529f348f2d3f58dcba3396d
#
_entry.id   007068bfc529f348f2d3f58dcba3396d
#
_cell.length_a   1.000
_cell.length_b   1.000
_cell.length_c   1.000
_cell.angle_alpha   90.00
_cell.angle_beta   90.00
_cell.angle_gamma   90.00
#
_symmetry.space_group_name_H-M   'P 1'
#
loop_
_entity.id
_entity.type
_entity.pdbx_description
1 polymer ?
#
loop_
_entity_poly.entity_id
_entity_poly.type
_entity_poly.pdbx_seq_one_letter_code
_entity_poly.pdbx_strand_id
1 'polypeptide(L)'
;MHIDATGAWILLGACTLLVILFLAFEESSPLKKENSLFQSRVWAAAIWGGSLSFLLPIALDLGFGPNDDGRVMRQLLLYTTGGVLGVITLNETRRKNDLERSKFKEQQNQFKEQLKSQKDNIELQLGSQEKTFESQLKAQEKNLGLQIKAQEKNLELQLEAQEKNLIIQLESQDTKDKRDHNRQNHTERRSRYAKAVEQLAEDKAVVRLGGVYALVGLVDEWLADDALTKEERVKEGQVIINNLCSYIRSPFIPQTEKNTETTVYSENCDKNNLTVNLEEFPEEQNIRQSIFIEMSKRSTTFDPDSIGNATAIPGVTIHRGPWSDFEFDFSRAPIFYPLNNITIEKANFFFAKFYSKADFHNVIFSQKADFTGVKFAKDADFRKATFIGNVSFSSVKFANEANFNEAIFTELADFSTRGNAKTTFGGKTTFNNTHFFREANFTEVTFDSAVDFSSHNDTKTIFIGEASFNGANFTHGANFNEAIFRELADFSTRGNAKTTFGGKTTFNGTHFTEGADFTEVTFTDAVDFSTQGDTKTTFVSKASFNGVSFAREAHFDKVKFIEAADFSPQGNTKTIFEGKATFNGTHFTREANFTEVTFNESVDFSAQGDIKTVFGEKATFNDVQFHKETLFNTVIFEGIADFSTKKIESFNETFMSDAEFVNTHFKNTAIFSYVHSHSNNNSHKIYFKQVEFHEDSLFNNTEFLTDVHFEKAVFHGEAKFNDATFLKSVKFYNKTKFQNKAIFSGLTVLENTDFESVFFGDKSYFNGAELGNPALTNQQKTCFYESRFDEVADFSNAHFYSINKFIDLYFHKEVYFYGSEFTDDTFFMQNPGKLYAFNNFTNPKYEEKAEFSDAKFEGKLHFENIEFTDGADFIRAVFHKESNFENILFKNSSPDFEDAKFTVNSSHRFTTSQNSIPCRRKKVRVPQNNKFKARKIPIGSYLFDNDPDNPIAGPA
;
A
#
# COMPACT_ATOMS: atom_id res chain seq x y z
N MET A 1 -15.96 17.96 31.03
CA MET A 1 -17.12 18.87 31.06
C MET A 1 -18.27 18.05 31.67
N HIS A 2 -18.62 18.27 32.95
CA HIS A 2 -19.76 17.59 33.56
C HIS A 2 -21.03 18.29 33.05
N ILE A 3 -21.82 17.61 32.27
CA ILE A 3 -23.15 18.06 31.84
C ILE A 3 -24.11 17.53 32.93
N ASP A 4 -24.77 18.45 33.64
CA ASP A 4 -25.83 18.09 34.60
C ASP A 4 -27.15 17.79 33.87
N ALA A 5 -28.13 17.27 34.55
CA ALA A 5 -29.42 16.92 33.97
C ALA A 5 -30.09 18.09 33.25
N THR A 6 -29.99 19.31 33.81
CA THR A 6 -30.56 20.54 33.23
C THR A 6 -29.84 20.93 31.94
N GLY A 7 -28.49 20.83 31.92
CA GLY A 7 -27.70 21.07 30.73
C GLY A 7 -27.99 20.04 29.62
N ALA A 8 -28.25 18.77 30.00
CA ALA A 8 -28.58 17.70 29.08
C ALA A 8 -29.96 17.91 28.41
N TRP A 9 -30.98 18.40 29.16
CA TRP A 9 -32.29 18.81 28.59
C TRP A 9 -32.18 19.96 27.58
N ILE A 10 -31.35 20.96 27.90
CA ILE A 10 -31.13 22.12 27.01
C ILE A 10 -30.43 21.68 25.73
N LEU A 11 -29.40 20.84 25.84
CA LEU A 11 -28.68 20.31 24.67
C LEU A 11 -29.57 19.40 23.82
N LEU A 12 -30.39 18.55 24.44
CA LEU A 12 -31.34 17.68 23.74
C LEU A 12 -32.37 18.49 22.96
N GLY A 13 -32.90 19.56 23.59
CA GLY A 13 -33.82 20.49 22.96
C GLY A 13 -33.16 21.22 21.77
N ALA A 14 -31.94 21.69 21.93
CA ALA A 14 -31.15 22.31 20.86
C ALA A 14 -30.88 21.37 19.69
N CYS A 15 -30.49 20.13 19.96
CA CYS A 15 -30.30 19.12 18.92
C CYS A 15 -31.59 18.80 18.16
N THR A 16 -32.71 18.70 18.87
CA THR A 16 -34.01 18.46 18.26
C THR A 16 -34.43 19.62 17.37
N LEU A 17 -34.25 20.87 17.84
CA LEU A 17 -34.56 22.08 17.08
C LEU A 17 -33.69 22.18 15.82
N LEU A 18 -32.38 21.87 15.92
CA LEU A 18 -31.45 21.84 14.78
C LEU A 18 -31.85 20.81 13.73
N VAL A 19 -32.30 19.64 14.15
CA VAL A 19 -32.77 18.59 13.23
C VAL A 19 -34.04 19.02 12.52
N ILE A 20 -34.98 19.65 13.25
CA ILE A 20 -36.23 20.21 12.68
C ILE A 20 -35.91 21.31 11.68
N LEU A 21 -35.03 22.24 12.04
CA LEU A 21 -34.60 23.34 11.16
C LEU A 21 -33.90 22.83 9.92
N PHE A 22 -33.07 21.82 10.07
CA PHE A 22 -32.37 21.16 8.96
C PHE A 22 -33.36 20.52 7.99
N LEU A 23 -34.32 19.75 8.48
CA LEU A 23 -35.35 19.13 7.66
C LEU A 23 -36.30 20.16 6.99
N ALA A 24 -36.65 21.24 7.71
CA ALA A 24 -37.50 22.34 7.17
C ALA A 24 -36.75 23.17 6.11
N PHE A 25 -35.45 23.40 6.29
CA PHE A 25 -34.64 24.15 5.31
C PHE A 25 -34.50 23.37 4.01
N GLU A 26 -34.43 22.06 4.08
CA GLU A 26 -34.28 21.17 2.91
C GLU A 26 -35.60 21.02 2.14
N GLU A 27 -36.74 21.06 2.84
CA GLU A 27 -38.06 21.00 2.24
C GLU A 27 -38.40 22.30 1.44
N SER A 28 -37.74 23.41 1.78
CA SER A 28 -37.91 24.72 1.14
C SER A 28 -36.90 25.03 0.03
N SER A 29 -35.96 24.17 -0.25
CA SER A 29 -34.92 24.35 -1.28
C SER A 29 -35.42 24.00 -2.69
N PRO A 30 -35.22 24.86 -3.71
CA PRO A 30 -35.75 24.65 -5.07
C PRO A 30 -34.96 23.61 -5.92
N LEU A 31 -33.90 23.00 -5.39
CA LEU A 31 -33.05 22.00 -6.07
C LEU A 31 -33.36 20.58 -5.62
N LYS A 32 -34.52 20.06 -6.06
CA LYS A 32 -34.92 18.66 -5.81
C LYS A 32 -34.13 17.70 -6.69
N LYS A 33 -33.05 17.08 -6.14
CA LYS A 33 -32.56 15.78 -6.58
C LYS A 33 -33.09 14.72 -5.61
N GLU A 34 -33.91 13.78 -6.12
CA GLU A 34 -34.60 12.73 -5.33
C GLU A 34 -33.69 11.89 -4.39
N ASN A 35 -32.40 11.84 -4.67
CA ASN A 35 -31.42 11.11 -3.84
C ASN A 35 -30.88 11.90 -2.64
N SER A 36 -31.05 13.23 -2.59
CA SER A 36 -30.52 14.02 -1.48
C SER A 36 -31.47 14.01 -0.26
N LEU A 37 -32.78 14.00 -0.51
CA LEU A 37 -33.80 13.95 0.53
C LEU A 37 -33.80 12.65 1.36
N PHE A 38 -33.37 11.53 0.76
CA PHE A 38 -33.26 10.27 1.49
C PHE A 38 -32.02 10.26 2.39
N GLN A 39 -30.86 10.71 1.86
CA GLN A 39 -29.62 10.78 2.64
C GLN A 39 -29.75 11.71 3.85
N SER A 40 -30.37 12.87 3.68
CA SER A 40 -30.55 13.85 4.75
C SER A 40 -31.49 13.33 5.86
N ARG A 41 -32.57 12.66 5.50
CA ARG A 41 -33.48 12.04 6.49
C ARG A 41 -32.81 10.92 7.28
N VAL A 42 -31.96 10.12 6.63
CA VAL A 42 -31.16 9.09 7.32
C VAL A 42 -30.13 9.74 8.28
N TRP A 43 -29.44 10.80 7.84
CA TRP A 43 -28.51 11.53 8.70
C TRP A 43 -29.21 12.25 9.85
N ALA A 44 -30.36 12.89 9.59
CA ALA A 44 -31.15 13.53 10.63
C ALA A 44 -31.62 12.53 11.69
N ALA A 45 -32.11 11.36 11.28
CA ALA A 45 -32.52 10.29 12.20
C ALA A 45 -31.34 9.72 13.01
N ALA A 46 -30.16 9.57 12.38
CA ALA A 46 -28.97 9.06 13.06
C ALA A 46 -28.44 10.08 14.10
N ILE A 47 -28.38 11.36 13.74
CA ILE A 47 -27.95 12.43 14.65
C ILE A 47 -28.91 12.58 15.82
N TRP A 48 -30.21 12.60 15.55
CA TRP A 48 -31.25 12.74 16.59
C TRP A 48 -31.25 11.52 17.54
N GLY A 49 -31.22 10.29 16.98
CA GLY A 49 -31.18 9.07 17.77
C GLY A 49 -29.90 8.93 18.59
N GLY A 50 -28.76 9.31 18.04
CA GLY A 50 -27.49 9.36 18.75
C GLY A 50 -27.50 10.38 19.91
N SER A 51 -28.00 11.58 19.65
CA SER A 51 -28.14 12.62 20.69
C SER A 51 -29.11 12.19 21.80
N LEU A 52 -30.22 11.58 21.45
CA LEU A 52 -31.22 11.08 22.39
C LEU A 52 -30.65 9.96 23.25
N SER A 53 -29.92 9.01 22.66
CA SER A 53 -29.33 7.87 23.38
C SER A 53 -28.25 8.28 24.39
N PHE A 54 -27.56 9.41 24.15
CA PHE A 54 -26.51 9.90 25.03
C PHE A 54 -27.01 10.90 26.07
N LEU A 55 -27.84 11.85 25.66
CA LEU A 55 -28.27 12.97 26.51
C LEU A 55 -29.52 12.65 27.37
N LEU A 56 -30.43 11.79 26.90
CA LEU A 56 -31.66 11.48 27.64
C LEU A 56 -31.40 10.77 28.98
N PRO A 57 -30.45 9.79 29.05
CA PRO A 57 -30.12 9.19 30.36
C PRO A 57 -29.53 10.18 31.36
N ILE A 58 -28.76 11.17 30.87
CA ILE A 58 -28.20 12.25 31.73
C ILE A 58 -29.30 13.21 32.15
N ALA A 59 -30.22 13.58 31.23
CA ALA A 59 -31.34 14.44 31.50
C ALA A 59 -32.35 13.85 32.50
N LEU A 60 -32.47 12.53 32.53
CA LEU A 60 -33.30 11.76 33.49
C LEU A 60 -32.56 11.33 34.76
N ASP A 61 -31.33 11.84 34.95
CA ASP A 61 -30.43 11.57 36.09
C ASP A 61 -30.13 10.08 36.30
N LEU A 62 -30.05 9.33 35.21
CA LEU A 62 -29.67 7.93 35.20
C LEU A 62 -28.14 7.78 35.14
N GLY A 63 -27.55 6.93 35.95
CA GLY A 63 -26.09 6.76 36.07
C GLY A 63 -25.35 6.30 34.80
N PHE A 64 -24.04 6.43 34.81
CA PHE A 64 -23.13 6.00 33.72
C PHE A 64 -22.38 4.68 34.01
N GLY A 65 -22.60 4.08 35.20
CA GLY A 65 -21.91 2.84 35.57
C GLY A 65 -22.28 1.63 34.71
N PRO A 66 -21.50 0.54 34.77
CA PRO A 66 -21.74 -0.65 33.97
C PRO A 66 -23.07 -1.40 34.34
N ASN A 67 -23.65 -1.08 35.50
CA ASN A 67 -24.89 -1.68 36.00
C ASN A 67 -26.05 -0.69 36.19
N ASP A 68 -25.88 0.54 35.66
CA ASP A 68 -26.88 1.58 35.85
C ASP A 68 -27.98 1.57 34.75
N ASP A 69 -29.20 1.95 35.12
CA ASP A 69 -30.36 1.99 34.21
C ASP A 69 -30.12 2.86 32.97
N GLY A 70 -29.30 3.89 33.09
CA GLY A 70 -28.90 4.76 31.99
C GLY A 70 -28.16 4.04 30.86
N ARG A 71 -27.45 2.94 31.16
CA ARG A 71 -26.80 2.09 30.14
C ARG A 71 -27.81 1.32 29.31
N VAL A 72 -28.78 0.71 29.97
CA VAL A 72 -29.83 -0.07 29.29
C VAL A 72 -30.66 0.85 28.41
N MET A 73 -30.98 2.06 28.90
CA MET A 73 -31.73 3.07 28.14
C MET A 73 -30.98 3.51 26.89
N ARG A 74 -29.66 3.76 26.99
CA ARG A 74 -28.81 4.13 25.80
C ARG A 74 -28.77 3.00 24.79
N GLN A 75 -28.61 1.76 25.24
CA GLN A 75 -28.56 0.62 24.31
C GLN A 75 -29.91 0.43 23.61
N LEU A 76 -31.00 0.52 24.34
CA LEU A 76 -32.35 0.35 23.79
C LEU A 76 -32.68 1.46 22.76
N LEU A 77 -32.31 2.70 23.03
CA LEU A 77 -32.50 3.81 22.11
C LEU A 77 -31.62 3.70 20.86
N LEU A 78 -30.38 3.21 21.00
CA LEU A 78 -29.49 2.95 19.85
C LEU A 78 -30.02 1.81 18.98
N TYR A 79 -30.53 0.72 19.58
CA TYR A 79 -31.11 -0.39 18.82
C TYR A 79 -32.38 -0.01 18.09
N THR A 80 -33.27 0.79 18.74
CA THR A 80 -34.50 1.24 18.10
C THR A 80 -34.25 2.21 16.96
N THR A 81 -33.31 3.15 17.12
CA THR A 81 -32.92 4.06 16.03
C THR A 81 -32.19 3.35 14.91
N GLY A 82 -31.31 2.40 15.21
CA GLY A 82 -30.67 1.52 14.22
C GLY A 82 -31.68 0.66 13.46
N GLY A 83 -32.67 0.11 14.15
CA GLY A 83 -33.76 -0.65 13.55
C GLY A 83 -34.61 0.20 12.57
N VAL A 84 -34.96 1.42 12.98
CA VAL A 84 -35.69 2.35 12.11
C VAL A 84 -34.90 2.74 10.87
N LEU A 85 -33.60 2.99 11.02
CA LEU A 85 -32.70 3.26 9.89
C LEU A 85 -32.62 2.07 8.91
N GLY A 86 -32.55 0.84 9.45
CA GLY A 86 -32.56 -0.39 8.66
C GLY A 86 -33.84 -0.59 7.86
N VAL A 87 -34.99 -0.33 8.48
CA VAL A 87 -36.31 -0.46 7.82
C VAL A 87 -36.47 0.62 6.72
N ILE A 88 -36.01 1.85 6.96
CA ILE A 88 -36.06 2.91 5.95
C ILE A 88 -35.21 2.53 4.74
N THR A 89 -33.99 2.00 4.96
CA THR A 89 -33.08 1.59 3.88
C THR A 89 -33.64 0.39 3.08
N LEU A 90 -34.23 -0.61 3.77
CA LEU A 90 -34.88 -1.74 3.13
C LEU A 90 -36.11 -1.35 2.30
N ASN A 91 -36.88 -0.38 2.78
CA ASN A 91 -38.08 0.07 2.08
C ASN A 91 -37.73 0.83 0.79
N GLU A 92 -36.62 1.60 0.79
CA GLU A 92 -36.14 2.30 -0.41
C GLU A 92 -35.52 1.34 -1.44
N THR A 93 -34.84 0.28 -0.99
CA THR A 93 -34.34 -0.76 -1.87
C THR A 93 -35.49 -1.53 -2.53
N ARG A 94 -36.56 -1.79 -1.78
CA ARG A 94 -37.80 -2.42 -2.31
C ARG A 94 -38.48 -1.54 -3.35
N ARG A 95 -38.59 -0.23 -3.09
CA ARG A 95 -39.18 0.75 -4.00
C ARG A 95 -38.41 0.88 -5.33
N LYS A 96 -37.07 0.80 -5.29
CA LYS A 96 -36.24 0.79 -6.51
C LYS A 96 -36.49 -0.48 -7.35
N ASN A 97 -36.58 -1.64 -6.71
CA ASN A 97 -36.85 -2.90 -7.39
C ASN A 97 -38.28 -2.97 -7.97
N ASP A 98 -39.26 -2.34 -7.28
CA ASP A 98 -40.63 -2.26 -7.79
C ASP A 98 -40.74 -1.29 -8.98
N LEU A 99 -39.95 -0.23 -9.01
CA LEU A 99 -39.86 0.70 -10.13
C LEU A 99 -39.28 0.07 -11.40
N GLU A 100 -38.24 -0.79 -11.24
CA GLU A 100 -37.69 -1.56 -12.35
C GLU A 100 -38.69 -2.61 -12.87
N ARG A 101 -39.42 -3.28 -11.98
CA ARG A 101 -40.47 -4.22 -12.37
C ARG A 101 -41.65 -3.55 -13.09
N SER A 102 -42.00 -2.32 -12.68
CA SER A 102 -43.06 -1.55 -13.36
C SER A 102 -42.68 -1.14 -14.79
N LYS A 103 -41.42 -0.72 -15.00
CA LYS A 103 -40.89 -0.39 -16.35
C LYS A 103 -40.86 -1.62 -17.27
N PHE A 104 -40.54 -2.80 -16.74
CA PHE A 104 -40.54 -4.03 -17.51
C PHE A 104 -41.95 -4.49 -17.88
N LYS A 105 -42.95 -4.30 -16.99
CA LYS A 105 -44.37 -4.55 -17.29
C LYS A 105 -44.95 -3.61 -18.33
N GLU A 106 -44.50 -2.35 -18.33
CA GLU A 106 -44.95 -1.34 -19.29
C GLU A 106 -44.47 -1.65 -20.72
N GLN A 107 -43.23 -2.11 -20.86
CA GLN A 107 -42.69 -2.60 -22.15
C GLN A 107 -43.42 -3.86 -22.64
N GLN A 108 -43.78 -4.76 -21.72
CA GLN A 108 -44.52 -5.97 -22.07
C GLN A 108 -45.97 -5.66 -22.49
N ASN A 109 -46.58 -4.63 -21.92
CA ASN A 109 -47.92 -4.19 -22.26
C ASN A 109 -47.96 -3.48 -23.63
N GLN A 110 -46.96 -2.64 -23.93
CA GLN A 110 -46.86 -2.01 -25.27
C GLN A 110 -46.69 -3.03 -26.39
N PHE A 111 -45.98 -4.13 -26.14
CA PHE A 111 -45.85 -5.21 -27.13
C PHE A 111 -47.14 -6.01 -27.30
N LYS A 112 -47.96 -6.19 -26.25
CA LYS A 112 -49.27 -6.82 -26.31
C LYS A 112 -50.31 -5.97 -27.04
N GLU A 113 -50.29 -4.67 -26.90
CA GLU A 113 -51.20 -3.77 -27.61
C GLU A 113 -50.94 -3.70 -29.11
N GLN A 114 -49.64 -3.76 -29.50
CA GLN A 114 -49.30 -3.84 -30.94
C GLN A 114 -49.78 -5.15 -31.60
N LEU A 115 -49.76 -6.27 -30.88
CA LEU A 115 -50.28 -7.55 -31.42
C LEU A 115 -51.82 -7.60 -31.46
N LYS A 116 -52.46 -6.87 -30.54
CA LYS A 116 -53.95 -6.82 -30.51
C LYS A 116 -54.49 -5.96 -31.61
N SER A 117 -53.83 -4.85 -31.95
CA SER A 117 -54.25 -3.96 -33.02
C SER A 117 -54.12 -4.56 -34.42
N GLN A 118 -53.20 -5.51 -34.63
CA GLN A 118 -53.09 -6.25 -35.87
C GLN A 118 -54.13 -7.35 -36.01
N LYS A 119 -54.59 -7.95 -34.91
CA LYS A 119 -55.63 -8.97 -34.93
C LYS A 119 -57.00 -8.41 -35.19
N ASP A 120 -57.33 -7.24 -34.62
CA ASP A 120 -58.65 -6.60 -34.74
C ASP A 120 -58.92 -6.05 -36.18
N ASN A 121 -57.85 -5.77 -36.96
CA ASN A 121 -58.03 -5.30 -38.34
C ASN A 121 -58.32 -6.42 -39.36
N ILE A 122 -58.04 -7.67 -39.01
CA ILE A 122 -58.31 -8.82 -39.89
C ILE A 122 -59.74 -9.38 -39.67
N GLU A 123 -60.28 -9.23 -38.45
CA GLU A 123 -61.63 -9.72 -38.13
C GLU A 123 -62.76 -8.80 -38.64
N LEU A 124 -62.48 -7.55 -38.93
CA LEU A 124 -63.46 -6.56 -39.41
C LEU A 124 -63.80 -6.69 -40.90
N GLN A 125 -63.07 -7.42 -41.71
CA GLN A 125 -63.26 -7.56 -43.12
C GLN A 125 -64.07 -8.81 -43.50
N LEU A 126 -64.19 -9.82 -42.59
CA LEU A 126 -64.93 -11.08 -42.91
C LEU A 126 -66.35 -11.11 -42.39
N GLY A 127 -66.80 -10.17 -41.59
CA GLY A 127 -68.10 -10.24 -40.89
C GLY A 127 -69.27 -9.59 -41.56
N SER A 128 -69.09 -9.01 -42.78
CA SER A 128 -70.18 -8.22 -43.42
C SER A 128 -70.97 -8.89 -44.52
N GLN A 129 -70.64 -10.07 -44.96
CA GLN A 129 -71.29 -10.72 -46.01
C GLN A 129 -72.21 -11.95 -45.70
N GLU A 130 -72.13 -12.46 -44.44
CA GLU A 130 -72.89 -13.73 -44.13
C GLU A 130 -74.17 -13.50 -43.32
N LYS A 131 -74.51 -12.28 -42.96
CA LYS A 131 -75.62 -11.98 -42.05
C LYS A 131 -77.04 -11.82 -42.69
N THR A 132 -77.18 -12.00 -43.99
CA THR A 132 -78.48 -11.70 -44.60
C THR A 132 -79.24 -12.92 -45.02
N PHE A 133 -78.68 -14.13 -44.98
CA PHE A 133 -79.37 -15.30 -45.44
C PHE A 133 -79.88 -16.31 -44.39
N GLU A 134 -79.46 -16.22 -43.20
CA GLU A 134 -79.76 -17.14 -42.08
C GLU A 134 -80.94 -16.75 -41.17
N SER A 135 -81.51 -15.56 -41.36
CA SER A 135 -82.50 -15.03 -40.39
C SER A 135 -83.95 -15.51 -40.65
N GLN A 136 -84.22 -16.20 -41.73
CA GLN A 136 -85.61 -16.63 -42.05
C GLN A 136 -85.95 -18.12 -41.82
N LEU A 137 -84.97 -18.99 -41.63
CA LEU A 137 -85.19 -20.42 -41.32
C LEU A 137 -85.16 -20.82 -39.85
N LYS A 138 -84.71 -19.98 -39.01
CA LYS A 138 -84.48 -20.31 -37.52
C LYS A 138 -85.64 -19.94 -36.62
N ALA A 139 -86.75 -19.40 -37.14
CA ALA A 139 -87.89 -18.98 -36.26
C ALA A 139 -88.88 -20.12 -36.03
N GLN A 140 -88.96 -21.15 -36.85
CA GLN A 140 -89.91 -22.22 -36.68
C GLN A 140 -89.40 -23.49 -35.95
N GLU A 141 -88.14 -23.78 -35.94
CA GLU A 141 -87.54 -24.88 -35.19
C GLU A 141 -87.31 -24.61 -33.73
N LYS A 142 -87.31 -23.32 -33.38
CA LYS A 142 -86.88 -22.86 -31.98
C LYS A 142 -87.96 -23.08 -30.93
N ASN A 143 -89.24 -23.22 -31.28
CA ASN A 143 -90.36 -23.40 -30.31
C ASN A 143 -90.60 -24.80 -29.85
N LEU A 144 -90.20 -25.84 -30.65
CA LEU A 144 -90.43 -27.24 -30.28
C LEU A 144 -89.22 -27.83 -29.50
N GLY A 145 -88.01 -27.32 -29.81
CA GLY A 145 -86.78 -27.74 -29.11
C GLY A 145 -86.64 -27.23 -27.72
N LEU A 146 -87.34 -26.15 -27.31
CA LEU A 146 -87.24 -25.50 -26.03
C LEU A 146 -87.99 -26.19 -24.90
N GLN A 147 -89.06 -26.97 -25.24
CA GLN A 147 -89.78 -27.71 -24.18
C GLN A 147 -89.13 -29.03 -23.82
N ILE A 148 -88.49 -29.71 -24.76
CA ILE A 148 -87.77 -30.98 -24.46
C ILE A 148 -86.45 -30.70 -23.73
N LYS A 149 -85.71 -29.65 -24.09
CA LYS A 149 -84.48 -29.28 -23.42
C LYS A 149 -84.70 -28.78 -21.97
N ALA A 150 -85.87 -28.27 -21.66
CA ALA A 150 -86.17 -27.85 -20.28
C ALA A 150 -86.39 -28.98 -19.33
N GLN A 151 -86.93 -30.11 -19.75
CA GLN A 151 -87.15 -31.32 -18.95
C GLN A 151 -85.85 -32.16 -18.80
N GLU A 152 -85.07 -32.31 -19.88
CA GLU A 152 -83.79 -33.01 -19.79
C GLU A 152 -82.79 -32.23 -18.86
N LYS A 153 -82.77 -30.90 -18.95
CA LYS A 153 -81.87 -30.07 -18.14
C LYS A 153 -82.22 -30.10 -16.65
N ASN A 154 -83.50 -30.26 -16.28
CA ASN A 154 -83.88 -30.36 -14.89
C ASN A 154 -83.54 -31.76 -14.28
N LEU A 155 -83.58 -32.85 -15.10
CA LEU A 155 -83.15 -34.16 -14.66
C LEU A 155 -81.67 -34.29 -14.54
N GLU A 156 -80.91 -33.67 -15.49
CA GLU A 156 -79.47 -33.63 -15.51
C GLU A 156 -78.92 -32.82 -14.33
N LEU A 157 -79.51 -31.66 -13.98
CA LEU A 157 -79.20 -30.86 -12.80
C LEU A 157 -79.49 -31.55 -11.49
N GLN A 158 -80.48 -32.41 -11.42
CA GLN A 158 -80.74 -33.20 -10.18
C GLN A 158 -79.73 -34.33 -10.00
N LEU A 159 -79.37 -35.02 -11.11
CA LEU A 159 -78.33 -36.06 -11.08
C LEU A 159 -76.93 -35.44 -10.77
N GLU A 160 -76.57 -34.33 -11.43
CA GLU A 160 -75.35 -33.65 -11.10
C GLU A 160 -75.31 -33.14 -9.63
N ALA A 161 -76.40 -32.65 -9.06
CA ALA A 161 -76.50 -32.23 -7.71
C ALA A 161 -76.38 -33.38 -6.69
N GLN A 162 -76.92 -34.55 -7.03
CA GLN A 162 -76.75 -35.76 -6.21
C GLN A 162 -75.35 -36.33 -6.31
N GLU A 163 -74.79 -36.38 -7.51
CA GLU A 163 -73.39 -36.84 -7.71
C GLU A 163 -72.41 -35.94 -7.01
N LYS A 164 -72.59 -34.61 -7.18
CA LYS A 164 -71.78 -33.63 -6.42
C LYS A 164 -71.88 -33.74 -4.91
N ASN A 165 -73.08 -33.96 -4.38
CA ASN A 165 -73.26 -34.14 -2.92
C ASN A 165 -72.61 -35.44 -2.42
N LEU A 166 -72.68 -36.52 -3.22
CA LEU A 166 -72.05 -37.80 -2.84
C LEU A 166 -70.49 -37.67 -2.92
N ILE A 167 -69.95 -36.97 -3.89
CA ILE A 167 -68.54 -36.69 -4.03
C ILE A 167 -68.06 -35.83 -2.83
N ILE A 168 -68.80 -34.76 -2.51
CA ILE A 168 -68.49 -33.90 -1.34
C ILE A 168 -68.54 -34.66 -0.03
N GLN A 169 -69.49 -35.63 0.13
CA GLN A 169 -69.55 -36.47 1.31
C GLN A 169 -68.38 -37.46 1.37
N LEU A 170 -68.03 -38.10 0.24
CA LEU A 170 -66.89 -39.01 0.16
C LEU A 170 -65.55 -38.24 0.41
N GLU A 171 -65.37 -37.06 -0.18
CA GLU A 171 -64.21 -36.21 0.04
C GLU A 171 -64.14 -35.68 1.46
N SER A 172 -65.31 -35.34 2.09
CA SER A 172 -65.37 -34.94 3.49
C SER A 172 -65.06 -36.06 4.47
N GLN A 173 -65.48 -37.28 4.13
CA GLN A 173 -65.16 -38.46 4.92
C GLN A 173 -63.67 -38.84 4.79
N ASP A 174 -63.18 -38.90 3.56
CA ASP A 174 -61.77 -39.19 3.29
C ASP A 174 -60.82 -38.11 3.92
N THR A 175 -61.23 -36.85 3.84
CA THR A 175 -60.49 -35.77 4.52
C THR A 175 -60.57 -35.89 6.04
N LYS A 176 -61.66 -36.36 6.63
CA LYS A 176 -61.78 -36.57 8.07
C LYS A 176 -60.95 -37.77 8.53
N ASP A 177 -61.01 -38.88 7.78
CA ASP A 177 -60.25 -40.09 8.10
C ASP A 177 -58.73 -39.85 7.95
N LYS A 178 -58.34 -39.08 6.96
CA LYS A 178 -56.93 -38.62 6.79
C LYS A 178 -56.51 -37.71 7.96
N ARG A 179 -57.39 -36.80 8.39
CA ARG A 179 -57.08 -35.91 9.51
C ARG A 179 -56.98 -36.70 10.83
N ASP A 180 -57.86 -37.64 11.08
CA ASP A 180 -57.84 -38.43 12.30
C ASP A 180 -56.65 -39.41 12.33
N HIS A 181 -56.30 -40.00 11.16
CA HIS A 181 -55.11 -40.84 11.04
C HIS A 181 -53.82 -39.99 11.25
N ASN A 182 -53.77 -38.79 10.68
CA ASN A 182 -52.62 -37.88 10.88
C ASN A 182 -52.53 -37.42 12.33
N ARG A 183 -53.65 -37.14 13.02
CA ARG A 183 -53.67 -36.83 14.46
C ARG A 183 -53.13 -37.98 15.30
N GLN A 184 -53.50 -39.20 14.96
CA GLN A 184 -53.06 -40.39 15.67
C GLN A 184 -51.55 -40.60 15.48
N ASN A 185 -51.06 -40.48 14.22
CA ASN A 185 -49.63 -40.57 13.93
C ASN A 185 -48.82 -39.49 14.67
N HIS A 186 -49.28 -38.24 14.67
CA HIS A 186 -48.65 -37.17 15.40
C HIS A 186 -48.63 -37.40 16.94
N THR A 187 -49.71 -37.96 17.51
CA THR A 187 -49.79 -38.28 18.91
C THR A 187 -48.84 -39.41 19.31
N GLU A 188 -48.71 -40.43 18.47
CA GLU A 188 -47.77 -41.54 18.65
C GLU A 188 -46.32 -41.06 18.54
N ARG A 189 -45.99 -40.25 17.52
CA ARG A 189 -44.64 -39.66 17.38
C ARG A 189 -44.27 -38.80 18.61
N ARG A 190 -45.21 -37.98 19.12
CA ARG A 190 -44.97 -37.19 20.36
C ARG A 190 -44.82 -38.07 21.61
N SER A 191 -45.52 -39.18 21.72
CA SER A 191 -45.33 -40.15 22.79
C SER A 191 -43.97 -40.82 22.71
N ARG A 192 -43.54 -41.23 21.51
CA ARG A 192 -42.19 -41.80 21.25
C ARG A 192 -41.10 -40.78 21.52
N TYR A 193 -41.33 -39.51 21.15
CA TYR A 193 -40.43 -38.41 21.47
C TYR A 193 -40.22 -38.25 22.99
N ALA A 194 -41.29 -38.19 23.79
CA ALA A 194 -41.20 -38.09 25.23
C ALA A 194 -40.40 -39.25 25.84
N LYS A 195 -40.65 -40.47 25.38
CA LYS A 195 -39.92 -41.66 25.83
C LYS A 195 -38.45 -41.64 25.40
N ALA A 196 -38.12 -41.15 24.19
CA ALA A 196 -36.75 -41.03 23.74
C ALA A 196 -35.97 -39.96 24.52
N VAL A 197 -36.65 -38.88 24.93
CA VAL A 197 -36.06 -37.83 25.83
C VAL A 197 -35.82 -38.42 27.24
N GLU A 198 -36.72 -39.25 27.81
CA GLU A 198 -36.50 -39.96 29.06
C GLU A 198 -35.25 -40.88 28.94
N GLN A 199 -35.13 -41.62 27.83
CA GLN A 199 -33.98 -42.49 27.58
C GLN A 199 -32.66 -41.70 27.51
N LEU A 200 -32.63 -40.44 27.00
CA LEU A 200 -31.45 -39.59 27.03
C LEU A 200 -31.02 -39.19 28.45
N ALA A 201 -31.92 -39.19 29.40
CA ALA A 201 -31.66 -38.83 30.80
C ALA A 201 -31.25 -40.05 31.68
N GLU A 202 -31.21 -41.26 31.11
CA GLU A 202 -30.88 -42.48 31.85
C GLU A 202 -29.38 -42.61 32.17
N ASP A 203 -29.08 -43.28 33.29
CA ASP A 203 -27.69 -43.46 33.72
C ASP A 203 -26.87 -44.37 32.75
N LYS A 204 -27.52 -45.37 32.15
CA LYS A 204 -26.88 -46.35 31.29
C LYS A 204 -26.62 -45.78 29.89
N ALA A 205 -25.36 -45.75 29.50
CA ALA A 205 -24.92 -45.23 28.19
C ALA A 205 -25.64 -45.91 27.00
N VAL A 206 -25.85 -47.21 27.05
CA VAL A 206 -26.56 -47.96 25.99
C VAL A 206 -28.00 -47.48 25.83
N VAL A 207 -28.69 -47.13 26.95
CA VAL A 207 -30.06 -46.60 26.90
C VAL A 207 -30.10 -45.20 26.33
N ARG A 208 -29.13 -44.34 26.71
CA ARG A 208 -28.98 -43.00 26.16
C ARG A 208 -28.74 -43.03 24.66
N LEU A 209 -27.86 -43.91 24.20
CA LEU A 209 -27.57 -44.13 22.78
C LEU A 209 -28.82 -44.58 22.01
N GLY A 210 -29.64 -45.50 22.62
CA GLY A 210 -30.95 -45.89 22.10
C GLY A 210 -31.90 -44.69 21.93
N GLY A 211 -31.92 -43.77 22.92
CA GLY A 211 -32.67 -42.51 22.86
C GLY A 211 -32.20 -41.60 21.71
N VAL A 212 -30.89 -41.50 21.46
CA VAL A 212 -30.36 -40.75 20.32
C VAL A 212 -30.89 -41.28 18.99
N TYR A 213 -30.76 -42.61 18.75
CA TYR A 213 -31.28 -43.22 17.51
C TYR A 213 -32.79 -43.11 17.36
N ALA A 214 -33.53 -43.19 18.45
CA ALA A 214 -34.99 -42.99 18.44
C ALA A 214 -35.37 -41.55 18.03
N LEU A 215 -34.67 -40.53 18.54
CA LEU A 215 -34.87 -39.14 18.20
C LEU A 215 -34.48 -38.87 16.73
N VAL A 216 -33.36 -39.39 16.28
CA VAL A 216 -32.90 -39.29 14.88
C VAL A 216 -33.94 -39.88 13.94
N GLY A 217 -34.43 -41.09 14.22
CA GLY A 217 -35.49 -41.73 13.42
C GLY A 217 -36.77 -40.91 13.38
N LEU A 218 -37.18 -40.30 14.50
CA LEU A 218 -38.34 -39.42 14.57
C LEU A 218 -38.19 -38.15 13.69
N VAL A 219 -37.02 -37.56 13.61
CA VAL A 219 -36.76 -36.45 12.68
C VAL A 219 -37.01 -36.89 11.23
N ASP A 220 -36.47 -38.06 10.85
CA ASP A 220 -36.64 -38.60 9.50
C ASP A 220 -38.13 -38.90 9.19
N GLU A 221 -38.88 -39.44 10.18
CA GLU A 221 -40.30 -39.65 10.05
C GLU A 221 -41.11 -38.35 9.92
N TRP A 222 -40.72 -37.27 10.63
CA TRP A 222 -41.36 -35.97 10.48
C TRP A 222 -41.10 -35.38 9.09
N LEU A 223 -39.89 -35.51 8.57
CA LEU A 223 -39.52 -35.03 7.24
C LEU A 223 -40.21 -35.79 6.10
N ALA A 224 -40.54 -37.08 6.34
CA ALA A 224 -41.22 -37.95 5.38
C ALA A 224 -42.76 -37.79 5.39
N ASP A 225 -43.33 -36.97 6.27
CA ASP A 225 -44.75 -36.79 6.41
C ASP A 225 -45.34 -35.86 5.35
N ASP A 226 -45.86 -36.43 4.28
CA ASP A 226 -46.43 -35.68 3.14
C ASP A 226 -47.77 -34.98 3.46
N ALA A 227 -48.34 -35.23 4.63
CA ALA A 227 -49.56 -34.54 5.09
C ALA A 227 -49.25 -33.14 5.65
N LEU A 228 -47.97 -32.82 5.93
CA LEU A 228 -47.49 -31.54 6.43
C LEU A 228 -46.81 -30.71 5.35
N THR A 229 -46.90 -29.40 5.44
CA THR A 229 -46.11 -28.51 4.63
C THR A 229 -44.61 -28.66 4.95
N LYS A 230 -43.73 -28.25 4.04
CA LYS A 230 -42.29 -28.32 4.27
C LYS A 230 -41.86 -27.54 5.54
N GLU A 231 -42.45 -26.39 5.74
CA GLU A 231 -42.20 -25.51 6.91
C GLU A 231 -42.61 -26.21 8.24
N GLU A 232 -43.75 -26.90 8.25
CA GLU A 232 -44.24 -27.65 9.42
C GLU A 232 -43.35 -28.87 9.71
N ARG A 233 -42.95 -29.65 8.68
CA ARG A 233 -42.02 -30.78 8.84
C ARG A 233 -40.70 -30.33 9.45
N VAL A 234 -40.08 -29.23 8.92
CA VAL A 234 -38.86 -28.66 9.43
C VAL A 234 -39.04 -28.15 10.87
N LYS A 235 -40.17 -27.50 11.20
CA LYS A 235 -40.45 -27.00 12.52
C LYS A 235 -40.55 -28.14 13.57
N GLU A 236 -41.27 -29.22 13.30
CA GLU A 236 -41.35 -30.37 14.23
C GLU A 236 -39.99 -31.10 14.33
N GLY A 237 -39.27 -31.29 13.21
CA GLY A 237 -37.91 -31.84 13.23
C GLY A 237 -36.95 -30.98 14.02
N GLN A 238 -37.03 -29.65 13.88
CA GLN A 238 -36.14 -28.70 14.60
C GLN A 238 -36.30 -28.81 16.13
N VAL A 239 -37.51 -29.11 16.66
CA VAL A 239 -37.72 -29.33 18.09
C VAL A 239 -36.88 -30.51 18.58
N ILE A 240 -36.83 -31.60 17.82
CA ILE A 240 -36.03 -32.78 18.15
C ILE A 240 -34.53 -32.48 18.02
N ILE A 241 -34.13 -31.81 16.97
CA ILE A 241 -32.75 -31.37 16.76
C ILE A 241 -32.29 -30.49 17.94
N ASN A 242 -33.13 -29.55 18.39
CA ASN A 242 -32.83 -28.69 19.54
C ASN A 242 -32.59 -29.51 20.82
N ASN A 243 -33.30 -30.64 21.02
CA ASN A 243 -33.06 -31.55 22.13
C ASN A 243 -31.71 -32.26 22.02
N LEU A 244 -31.39 -32.81 20.86
CA LEU A 244 -30.06 -33.39 20.60
C LEU A 244 -28.95 -32.38 20.84
N CYS A 245 -29.10 -31.13 20.33
CA CYS A 245 -28.16 -30.05 20.58
C CYS A 245 -28.12 -29.67 22.08
N SER A 246 -29.25 -29.69 22.80
CA SER A 246 -29.28 -29.42 24.23
C SER A 246 -28.52 -30.50 25.02
N TYR A 247 -28.60 -31.76 24.60
CA TYR A 247 -27.81 -32.82 25.18
C TYR A 247 -26.31 -32.58 25.00
N ILE A 248 -25.91 -32.16 23.82
CA ILE A 248 -24.51 -31.76 23.55
C ILE A 248 -24.08 -30.59 24.43
N ARG A 249 -24.96 -29.60 24.68
CA ARG A 249 -24.68 -28.41 25.52
C ARG A 249 -24.74 -28.73 27.01
N SER A 250 -25.35 -29.85 27.42
CA SER A 250 -25.47 -30.18 28.84
C SER A 250 -24.08 -30.30 29.48
N PRO A 251 -23.88 -29.72 30.67
CA PRO A 251 -22.62 -29.84 31.38
C PRO A 251 -22.36 -31.29 31.72
N PHE A 252 -21.15 -31.74 31.40
CA PHE A 252 -20.67 -33.05 31.80
C PHE A 252 -19.84 -32.91 33.07
N ILE A 253 -20.36 -33.43 34.20
CA ILE A 253 -19.63 -33.48 35.47
C ILE A 253 -19.16 -34.90 35.67
N PRO A 254 -17.86 -35.16 35.66
CA PRO A 254 -17.35 -36.45 36.06
C PRO A 254 -17.80 -36.77 37.49
N GLN A 255 -18.50 -37.87 37.71
CA GLN A 255 -18.75 -38.36 39.07
C GLN A 255 -17.43 -38.93 39.60
N THR A 256 -16.53 -38.08 40.05
CA THR A 256 -15.43 -38.51 40.92
C THR A 256 -16.05 -38.82 42.31
N GLU A 257 -15.70 -39.96 42.84
CA GLU A 257 -16.13 -40.52 44.10
C GLU A 257 -16.38 -39.47 45.21
N LYS A 258 -17.46 -39.65 45.95
CA LYS A 258 -17.85 -38.90 47.13
C LYS A 258 -16.69 -38.81 48.14
N ASN A 259 -15.80 -37.87 48.06
CA ASN A 259 -14.93 -37.40 49.14
C ASN A 259 -13.83 -36.48 48.67
N THR A 260 -14.17 -35.41 48.03
CA THR A 260 -13.30 -34.18 48.05
C THR A 260 -14.14 -32.99 47.57
N GLU A 261 -14.00 -31.88 48.29
CA GLU A 261 -14.78 -30.65 48.18
C GLU A 261 -15.05 -30.18 46.75
N THR A 262 -16.31 -29.87 46.56
CA THR A 262 -16.92 -29.26 45.38
C THR A 262 -16.05 -28.10 44.87
N THR A 263 -15.20 -28.31 43.86
CA THR A 263 -14.60 -27.23 43.09
C THR A 263 -15.64 -26.78 42.05
N VAL A 264 -16.43 -25.82 42.45
CA VAL A 264 -17.27 -25.01 41.58
C VAL A 264 -16.35 -24.42 40.49
N TYR A 265 -16.70 -24.64 39.23
CA TYR A 265 -16.02 -23.98 38.11
C TYR A 265 -16.13 -22.47 38.28
N SER A 266 -15.10 -21.84 38.84
CA SER A 266 -15.01 -20.39 38.92
C SER A 266 -14.60 -19.83 37.54
N GLU A 267 -15.21 -18.70 37.18
CA GLU A 267 -14.93 -17.97 35.90
C GLU A 267 -13.50 -17.44 35.77
N ASN A 268 -12.63 -17.67 36.76
CA ASN A 268 -11.24 -17.16 36.80
C ASN A 268 -10.19 -18.29 36.67
N CYS A 269 -10.20 -19.00 35.50
CA CYS A 269 -9.15 -19.99 35.20
C CYS A 269 -8.00 -19.36 34.39
N ASP A 270 -7.25 -18.42 34.99
CA ASP A 270 -6.02 -17.97 34.36
C ASP A 270 -4.72 -18.59 34.94
N LYS A 271 -4.77 -19.49 35.90
CA LYS A 271 -3.50 -19.97 36.51
C LYS A 271 -3.46 -21.40 37.04
N ASN A 272 -4.32 -22.36 36.73
CA ASN A 272 -4.02 -23.76 37.11
C ASN A 272 -4.49 -24.73 36.01
N ASN A 273 -3.56 -25.51 35.47
CA ASN A 273 -3.78 -26.66 34.62
C ASN A 273 -4.64 -27.72 35.33
N LEU A 274 -5.95 -27.61 35.29
CA LEU A 274 -6.80 -28.74 35.58
C LEU A 274 -6.86 -29.63 34.32
N THR A 275 -5.95 -30.59 34.21
CA THR A 275 -6.03 -31.67 33.25
C THR A 275 -7.11 -32.61 33.73
N VAL A 276 -8.35 -32.48 33.27
CA VAL A 276 -9.35 -33.51 33.36
C VAL A 276 -8.82 -34.70 32.54
N ASN A 277 -8.68 -35.84 33.16
CA ASN A 277 -8.27 -37.05 32.45
C ASN A 277 -9.49 -37.56 31.63
N LEU A 278 -9.56 -37.08 30.38
CA LEU A 278 -10.69 -37.35 29.46
C LEU A 278 -10.75 -38.79 28.95
N GLU A 279 -9.72 -39.60 29.19
CA GLU A 279 -9.68 -41.02 28.86
C GLU A 279 -10.64 -41.84 29.73
N GLU A 280 -11.18 -41.27 30.82
CA GLU A 280 -12.08 -41.95 31.77
C GLU A 280 -13.55 -42.02 31.31
N PHE A 281 -13.95 -41.38 30.17
CA PHE A 281 -15.36 -41.29 29.77
C PHE A 281 -15.65 -41.66 28.30
N PRO A 282 -15.19 -42.79 27.80
CA PRO A 282 -15.36 -43.18 26.42
C PRO A 282 -16.83 -43.38 26.03
N GLU A 283 -17.68 -43.75 26.96
CA GLU A 283 -19.11 -43.97 26.69
C GLU A 283 -19.85 -42.67 26.35
N GLU A 284 -19.59 -41.61 27.13
CA GLU A 284 -20.20 -40.30 26.90
C GLU A 284 -19.67 -39.64 25.63
N GLN A 285 -18.36 -39.81 25.36
CA GLN A 285 -17.78 -39.36 24.07
C GLN A 285 -18.49 -40.06 22.91
N ASN A 286 -18.66 -41.35 22.95
CA ASN A 286 -19.33 -42.13 21.91
C ASN A 286 -20.77 -41.68 21.67
N ILE A 287 -21.55 -41.40 22.74
CA ILE A 287 -22.93 -40.93 22.60
C ILE A 287 -22.99 -39.57 21.91
N ARG A 288 -22.20 -38.59 22.38
CA ARG A 288 -22.18 -37.25 21.83
C ARG A 288 -21.64 -37.24 20.38
N GLN A 289 -20.61 -38.01 20.13
CA GLN A 289 -20.07 -38.17 18.78
C GLN A 289 -21.07 -38.84 17.83
N SER A 290 -21.83 -39.85 18.30
CA SER A 290 -22.85 -40.49 17.50
C SER A 290 -23.94 -39.51 17.01
N ILE A 291 -24.29 -38.49 17.82
CA ILE A 291 -25.22 -37.43 17.40
C ILE A 291 -24.66 -36.70 16.15
N PHE A 292 -23.40 -36.30 16.20
CA PHE A 292 -22.77 -35.63 15.05
C PHE A 292 -22.64 -36.54 13.81
N ILE A 293 -22.33 -37.83 14.03
CA ILE A 293 -22.25 -38.79 12.92
C ILE A 293 -23.62 -38.95 12.25
N GLU A 294 -24.70 -39.08 13.04
CA GLU A 294 -26.07 -39.22 12.49
C GLU A 294 -26.54 -37.94 11.81
N MET A 295 -26.16 -36.75 12.29
CA MET A 295 -26.38 -35.47 11.64
C MET A 295 -25.65 -35.43 10.29
N SER A 296 -24.36 -35.82 10.29
CA SER A 296 -23.54 -35.86 9.08
C SER A 296 -24.09 -36.76 7.99
N LYS A 297 -24.58 -37.95 8.32
CA LYS A 297 -25.17 -38.90 7.36
C LYS A 297 -26.38 -38.29 6.60
N ARG A 298 -27.02 -37.27 7.18
CA ARG A 298 -28.23 -36.62 6.65
C ARG A 298 -27.98 -35.21 6.16
N SER A 299 -26.73 -34.75 6.29
CA SER A 299 -26.29 -33.46 5.81
C SER A 299 -26.03 -33.46 4.30
N THR A 300 -25.79 -32.31 3.75
CA THR A 300 -25.41 -32.06 2.36
C THR A 300 -24.18 -32.88 1.99
N THR A 301 -24.18 -33.50 0.83
CA THR A 301 -23.02 -34.16 0.22
C THR A 301 -22.47 -33.38 -0.96
N PHE A 302 -21.18 -33.49 -1.18
CA PHE A 302 -20.43 -32.75 -2.19
C PHE A 302 -19.70 -33.73 -3.09
N ASP A 303 -19.63 -33.40 -4.40
CA ASP A 303 -18.81 -34.15 -5.32
C ASP A 303 -17.33 -33.77 -5.08
N PRO A 304 -16.46 -34.76 -4.67
CA PRO A 304 -15.07 -34.48 -4.33
C PRO A 304 -14.27 -33.86 -5.50
N ASP A 305 -14.62 -34.17 -6.74
CA ASP A 305 -13.93 -33.69 -7.94
C ASP A 305 -14.25 -32.22 -8.26
N SER A 306 -15.32 -31.65 -7.67
CA SER A 306 -15.71 -30.26 -7.88
C SER A 306 -14.95 -29.26 -7.02
N ILE A 307 -14.27 -29.68 -5.98
CA ILE A 307 -13.54 -28.83 -5.02
C ILE A 307 -12.05 -28.64 -5.41
N GLY A 308 -11.54 -29.51 -6.30
CA GLY A 308 -10.09 -29.70 -6.51
C GLY A 308 -9.38 -28.76 -7.51
N ASN A 309 -10.07 -27.89 -8.27
CA ASN A 309 -9.41 -27.02 -9.25
C ASN A 309 -9.39 -25.54 -8.82
N ALA A 310 -8.30 -25.13 -8.23
CA ALA A 310 -8.05 -23.85 -7.55
C ALA A 310 -8.02 -22.58 -8.44
N THR A 311 -8.58 -22.57 -9.63
CA THR A 311 -8.51 -21.39 -10.53
C THR A 311 -9.85 -20.78 -10.94
N ALA A 312 -10.97 -21.36 -10.56
CA ALA A 312 -12.30 -20.79 -10.79
C ALA A 312 -13.12 -20.88 -9.49
N ILE A 313 -14.05 -19.94 -9.29
CA ILE A 313 -15.09 -20.06 -8.26
C ILE A 313 -15.73 -21.43 -8.45
N PRO A 314 -15.65 -22.37 -7.49
CA PRO A 314 -16.13 -23.72 -7.72
C PRO A 314 -17.64 -23.69 -7.93
N GLY A 315 -18.10 -24.12 -9.07
CA GLY A 315 -19.45 -24.63 -9.23
C GLY A 315 -19.54 -25.95 -8.47
N VAL A 316 -19.47 -25.91 -7.14
CA VAL A 316 -19.58 -27.11 -6.30
C VAL A 316 -20.95 -27.71 -6.52
N THR A 317 -21.02 -28.92 -7.08
CA THR A 317 -22.30 -29.65 -7.21
C THR A 317 -22.71 -30.05 -5.80
N ILE A 318 -23.77 -29.42 -5.31
CA ILE A 318 -24.31 -29.59 -3.95
C ILE A 318 -25.52 -30.50 -4.01
N HIS A 319 -25.46 -31.63 -3.35
CA HIS A 319 -26.61 -32.50 -3.11
C HIS A 319 -27.12 -32.27 -1.68
N ARG A 320 -28.20 -31.49 -1.53
CA ARG A 320 -28.80 -31.18 -0.23
C ARG A 320 -29.28 -32.41 0.45
N GLY A 321 -28.82 -32.66 1.63
CA GLY A 321 -29.31 -33.74 2.47
C GLY A 321 -30.67 -33.41 3.15
N PRO A 322 -31.40 -34.40 3.64
CA PRO A 322 -32.70 -34.19 4.25
C PRO A 322 -32.68 -33.25 5.48
N TRP A 323 -31.53 -33.11 6.15
CA TRP A 323 -31.38 -32.26 7.34
C TRP A 323 -30.75 -30.89 7.02
N SER A 324 -30.55 -30.54 5.77
CA SER A 324 -29.88 -29.30 5.36
C SER A 324 -30.61 -28.00 5.70
N ASP A 325 -31.91 -28.07 6.04
CA ASP A 325 -32.70 -26.92 6.42
C ASP A 325 -32.69 -26.67 7.96
N PHE A 326 -32.14 -27.59 8.78
CA PHE A 326 -32.05 -27.44 10.22
C PHE A 326 -30.90 -26.54 10.66
N GLU A 327 -31.09 -25.94 11.85
CA GLU A 327 -30.07 -25.20 12.57
C GLU A 327 -29.55 -26.02 13.75
N PHE A 328 -28.23 -26.10 13.88
CA PHE A 328 -27.58 -26.88 14.92
C PHE A 328 -26.93 -25.94 15.95
N ASP A 329 -27.57 -25.79 17.12
CA ASP A 329 -27.09 -24.91 18.19
C ASP A 329 -26.23 -25.67 19.21
N PHE A 330 -24.93 -25.61 19.05
CA PHE A 330 -23.93 -26.14 20.00
C PHE A 330 -23.34 -25.03 20.87
N SER A 331 -24.03 -23.88 21.00
CA SER A 331 -23.54 -22.76 21.78
C SER A 331 -23.24 -23.17 23.23
N ARG A 332 -22.08 -22.70 23.74
CA ARG A 332 -21.56 -22.99 25.08
C ARG A 332 -21.36 -24.48 25.38
N ALA A 333 -21.39 -25.36 24.37
CA ALA A 333 -21.20 -26.80 24.55
C ALA A 333 -19.79 -27.12 25.06
N PRO A 334 -19.68 -28.04 26.04
CA PRO A 334 -18.39 -28.66 26.39
C PRO A 334 -18.10 -29.80 25.43
N ILE A 335 -17.05 -29.63 24.58
CA ILE A 335 -16.69 -30.66 23.59
C ILE A 335 -15.32 -31.24 23.96
N PHE A 336 -15.25 -32.58 23.98
CA PHE A 336 -14.08 -33.35 24.41
C PHE A 336 -13.88 -34.62 23.57
N TYR A 337 -14.37 -34.65 22.36
CA TYR A 337 -14.31 -35.73 21.39
C TYR A 337 -14.02 -35.19 19.97
N PRO A 338 -13.47 -36.01 19.08
CA PRO A 338 -13.17 -35.59 17.73
C PRO A 338 -14.41 -35.42 16.87
N LEU A 339 -14.36 -34.45 15.92
CA LEU A 339 -15.44 -34.15 14.96
C LEU A 339 -14.94 -34.25 13.51
N ASN A 340 -13.98 -35.14 13.23
CA ASN A 340 -13.36 -35.27 11.93
C ASN A 340 -14.20 -36.07 10.92
N ASN A 341 -13.96 -35.83 9.63
CA ASN A 341 -14.57 -36.55 8.50
C ASN A 341 -16.12 -36.54 8.53
N ILE A 342 -16.73 -35.46 8.97
CA ILE A 342 -18.18 -35.26 8.99
C ILE A 342 -18.61 -34.01 8.26
N THR A 343 -19.88 -33.94 7.86
CA THR A 343 -20.52 -32.72 7.36
C THR A 343 -21.41 -32.14 8.43
N ILE A 344 -21.31 -30.83 8.69
CA ILE A 344 -22.16 -30.11 9.66
C ILE A 344 -22.86 -28.95 8.94
N GLU A 345 -24.18 -28.93 9.03
CA GLU A 345 -25.02 -27.83 8.54
C GLU A 345 -25.06 -26.67 9.54
N LYS A 346 -25.38 -25.46 9.14
CA LYS A 346 -25.65 -24.24 9.96
C LYS A 346 -25.21 -24.36 11.43
N ALA A 347 -23.90 -24.57 11.65
CA ALA A 347 -23.32 -24.92 12.94
C ALA A 347 -23.10 -23.68 13.80
N ASN A 348 -23.75 -23.62 14.97
CA ASN A 348 -23.55 -22.58 15.99
C ASN A 348 -22.74 -23.13 17.17
N PHE A 349 -21.44 -22.80 17.25
CA PHE A 349 -20.54 -23.12 18.36
C PHE A 349 -20.29 -21.93 19.29
N PHE A 350 -21.12 -20.90 19.27
CA PHE A 350 -20.93 -19.65 20.01
C PHE A 350 -20.57 -19.90 21.49
N PHE A 351 -19.39 -19.42 21.93
CA PHE A 351 -18.81 -19.65 23.26
C PHE A 351 -18.62 -21.13 23.68
N ALA A 352 -18.62 -22.08 22.76
CA ALA A 352 -18.32 -23.47 23.09
C ALA A 352 -16.88 -23.62 23.62
N LYS A 353 -16.62 -24.68 24.39
CA LYS A 353 -15.31 -24.96 24.97
C LYS A 353 -14.85 -26.35 24.54
N PHE A 354 -13.72 -26.43 23.88
CA PHE A 354 -13.04 -27.66 23.49
C PHE A 354 -11.97 -27.97 24.54
N TYR A 355 -12.16 -29.02 25.32
CA TYR A 355 -11.27 -29.39 26.43
C TYR A 355 -10.16 -30.39 26.02
N SER A 356 -10.40 -31.16 24.97
CA SER A 356 -9.42 -32.06 24.34
C SER A 356 -8.87 -31.46 23.04
N LYS A 357 -8.00 -32.16 22.34
CA LYS A 357 -7.63 -31.86 20.97
C LYS A 357 -8.91 -31.77 20.13
N ALA A 358 -9.16 -30.61 19.55
CA ALA A 358 -10.26 -30.37 18.63
C ALA A 358 -9.89 -30.86 17.26
N ASP A 359 -10.35 -32.05 16.89
CA ASP A 359 -10.06 -32.63 15.57
C ASP A 359 -11.24 -32.40 14.62
N PHE A 360 -11.03 -31.43 13.70
CA PHE A 360 -11.93 -31.10 12.60
C PHE A 360 -11.29 -31.45 11.23
N HIS A 361 -10.36 -32.40 11.24
CA HIS A 361 -9.71 -32.84 10.00
C HIS A 361 -10.75 -33.31 8.98
N ASN A 362 -10.69 -32.74 7.76
CA ASN A 362 -11.57 -33.11 6.66
C ASN A 362 -13.07 -32.93 6.97
N VAL A 363 -13.43 -31.97 7.83
CA VAL A 363 -14.83 -31.60 8.12
C VAL A 363 -15.36 -30.66 7.05
N ILE A 364 -16.60 -30.82 6.68
CA ILE A 364 -17.29 -29.92 5.77
C ILE A 364 -18.38 -29.15 6.56
N PHE A 365 -18.26 -27.83 6.61
CA PHE A 365 -19.33 -26.94 7.05
C PHE A 365 -20.07 -26.45 5.79
N SER A 366 -21.21 -27.08 5.54
CA SER A 366 -21.96 -26.87 4.28
C SER A 366 -22.68 -25.53 4.18
N GLN A 367 -22.87 -24.86 5.31
CA GLN A 367 -23.48 -23.54 5.43
C GLN A 367 -22.74 -22.70 6.47
N LYS A 368 -23.37 -21.62 6.96
CA LYS A 368 -22.76 -20.76 7.99
C LYS A 368 -22.32 -21.56 9.22
N ALA A 369 -21.08 -21.30 9.66
CA ALA A 369 -20.52 -21.82 10.90
C ALA A 369 -20.12 -20.68 11.83
N ASP A 370 -20.54 -20.72 13.11
CA ASP A 370 -20.27 -19.67 14.08
C ASP A 370 -19.44 -20.23 15.26
N PHE A 371 -18.15 -19.90 15.27
CA PHE A 371 -17.21 -20.22 16.34
C PHE A 371 -16.92 -19.00 17.23
N THR A 372 -17.73 -17.93 17.15
CA THR A 372 -17.47 -16.69 17.90
C THR A 372 -17.32 -16.98 19.40
N GLY A 373 -16.21 -16.52 19.99
CA GLY A 373 -15.92 -16.65 21.41
C GLY A 373 -15.55 -18.06 21.87
N VAL A 374 -15.35 -19.01 20.96
CA VAL A 374 -14.94 -20.39 21.28
C VAL A 374 -13.58 -20.41 21.96
N LYS A 375 -13.40 -21.36 22.89
CA LYS A 375 -12.11 -21.62 23.56
C LYS A 375 -11.63 -23.03 23.22
N PHE A 376 -10.50 -23.12 22.56
CA PHE A 376 -9.76 -24.35 22.33
C PHE A 376 -8.67 -24.47 23.39
N ALA A 377 -8.83 -25.37 24.36
CA ALA A 377 -7.87 -25.55 25.46
C ALA A 377 -6.64 -26.40 25.08
N LYS A 378 -6.71 -27.13 23.98
CA LYS A 378 -5.65 -27.93 23.40
C LYS A 378 -5.54 -27.59 21.90
N ASP A 379 -4.75 -28.37 21.15
CA ASP A 379 -4.58 -28.19 19.71
C ASP A 379 -5.91 -28.22 18.96
N ALA A 380 -6.02 -27.41 17.92
CA ALA A 380 -7.17 -27.37 17.02
C ALA A 380 -6.72 -27.71 15.60
N ASP A 381 -7.23 -28.82 15.08
CA ASP A 381 -6.86 -29.37 13.79
C ASP A 381 -8.00 -29.20 12.78
N PHE A 382 -7.88 -28.22 11.90
CA PHE A 382 -8.79 -27.91 10.79
C PHE A 382 -8.18 -28.27 9.42
N ARG A 383 -7.20 -29.16 9.38
CA ARG A 383 -6.59 -29.55 8.10
C ARG A 383 -7.64 -30.10 7.15
N LYS A 384 -7.60 -29.60 5.88
CA LYS A 384 -8.54 -30.01 4.84
C LYS A 384 -10.01 -29.74 5.20
N ALA A 385 -10.27 -28.94 6.22
CA ALA A 385 -11.63 -28.51 6.51
C ALA A 385 -12.16 -27.60 5.40
N THR A 386 -13.43 -27.78 5.04
CA THR A 386 -14.09 -26.99 3.99
C THR A 386 -15.25 -26.20 4.59
N PHE A 387 -15.20 -24.89 4.45
CA PHE A 387 -16.25 -23.96 4.88
C PHE A 387 -16.93 -23.38 3.65
N ILE A 388 -18.16 -23.85 3.38
CA ILE A 388 -18.90 -23.44 2.17
C ILE A 388 -19.72 -22.18 2.42
N GLY A 389 -20.16 -21.94 3.64
CA GLY A 389 -20.79 -20.68 4.03
C GLY A 389 -19.84 -19.77 4.81
N ASN A 390 -20.33 -18.58 5.15
CA ASN A 390 -19.60 -17.68 6.04
C ASN A 390 -19.20 -18.37 7.34
N VAL A 391 -17.96 -18.20 7.75
CA VAL A 391 -17.49 -18.70 9.04
C VAL A 391 -16.98 -17.55 9.90
N SER A 392 -17.37 -17.58 11.19
CA SER A 392 -16.85 -16.63 12.17
C SER A 392 -16.01 -17.36 13.22
N PHE A 393 -14.76 -16.98 13.31
CA PHE A 393 -13.83 -17.28 14.40
C PHE A 393 -13.55 -16.03 15.24
N SER A 394 -14.47 -15.07 15.24
CA SER A 394 -14.27 -13.81 15.97
C SER A 394 -14.17 -14.04 17.46
N SER A 395 -13.22 -13.39 18.12
CA SER A 395 -12.98 -13.47 19.57
C SER A 395 -12.69 -14.89 20.07
N VAL A 396 -12.19 -15.76 19.21
CA VAL A 396 -11.79 -17.15 19.54
C VAL A 396 -10.45 -17.16 20.26
N LYS A 397 -10.31 -18.10 21.21
CA LYS A 397 -9.02 -18.35 21.88
C LYS A 397 -8.52 -19.76 21.58
N PHE A 398 -7.44 -19.83 20.82
CA PHE A 398 -6.64 -21.05 20.65
C PHE A 398 -5.50 -21.01 21.68
N ALA A 399 -5.54 -21.92 22.67
CA ALA A 399 -4.50 -21.93 23.71
C ALA A 399 -3.19 -22.58 23.23
N ASN A 400 -3.26 -23.52 22.32
CA ASN A 400 -2.14 -24.26 21.75
C ASN A 400 -2.10 -24.13 20.22
N GLU A 401 -1.56 -25.15 19.52
CA GLU A 401 -1.45 -25.15 18.06
C GLU A 401 -2.81 -25.10 17.35
N ALA A 402 -2.86 -24.31 16.26
CA ALA A 402 -4.02 -24.25 15.36
C ALA A 402 -3.57 -24.53 13.92
N ASN A 403 -4.14 -25.56 13.32
CA ASN A 403 -3.72 -26.01 12.00
C ASN A 403 -4.86 -25.96 10.99
N PHE A 404 -4.76 -25.04 10.02
CA PHE A 404 -5.71 -24.85 8.93
C PHE A 404 -5.12 -25.24 7.56
N ASN A 405 -4.06 -26.05 7.55
CA ASN A 405 -3.41 -26.42 6.28
C ASN A 405 -4.38 -27.09 5.31
N GLU A 406 -4.31 -26.68 4.05
CA GLU A 406 -5.18 -27.18 2.98
C GLU A 406 -6.68 -26.92 3.26
N ALA A 407 -7.04 -26.03 4.19
CA ALA A 407 -8.43 -25.66 4.43
C ALA A 407 -8.97 -24.78 3.30
N ILE A 408 -10.28 -24.87 3.06
CA ILE A 408 -10.97 -24.14 2.00
C ILE A 408 -12.07 -23.29 2.60
N PHE A 409 -12.03 -21.98 2.33
CA PHE A 409 -13.04 -21.02 2.71
C PHE A 409 -13.69 -20.44 1.45
N THR A 410 -14.94 -20.81 1.14
CA THR A 410 -15.59 -20.35 -0.10
C THR A 410 -16.29 -19.01 0.04
N GLU A 411 -16.65 -18.63 1.25
CA GLU A 411 -17.26 -17.34 1.59
C GLU A 411 -16.42 -16.62 2.65
N LEU A 412 -16.96 -15.58 3.30
CA LEU A 412 -16.27 -14.79 4.31
C LEU A 412 -15.70 -15.67 5.43
N ALA A 413 -14.41 -15.55 5.70
CA ALA A 413 -13.70 -16.13 6.83
C ALA A 413 -13.32 -15.02 7.83
N ASP A 414 -14.07 -14.89 8.90
CA ASP A 414 -13.92 -13.81 9.88
C ASP A 414 -13.21 -14.31 11.15
N PHE A 415 -11.91 -13.98 11.27
CA PHE A 415 -11.10 -14.23 12.47
C PHE A 415 -10.95 -12.98 13.34
N SER A 416 -11.63 -11.89 13.04
CA SER A 416 -11.42 -10.59 13.66
C SER A 416 -11.69 -10.56 15.17
N THR A 417 -11.12 -9.57 15.83
CA THR A 417 -11.45 -9.23 17.21
C THR A 417 -12.75 -8.45 17.27
N ARG A 418 -13.68 -8.84 18.15
CA ARG A 418 -14.93 -8.10 18.37
C ARG A 418 -15.03 -7.54 19.80
N GLY A 419 -15.13 -6.22 19.87
CA GLY A 419 -15.22 -5.51 21.15
C GLY A 419 -13.96 -5.70 22.01
N ASN A 420 -14.11 -6.03 23.30
CA ASN A 420 -12.97 -6.19 24.21
C ASN A 420 -12.40 -7.62 24.23
N ALA A 421 -13.02 -8.57 23.54
CA ALA A 421 -12.57 -9.95 23.50
C ALA A 421 -11.71 -10.19 22.26
N LYS A 422 -10.39 -10.31 22.46
CA LYS A 422 -9.43 -10.53 21.38
C LYS A 422 -9.47 -11.95 20.84
N THR A 423 -9.37 -12.08 19.51
CA THR A 423 -9.02 -13.35 18.87
C THR A 423 -7.54 -13.61 19.09
N THR A 424 -7.21 -14.75 19.71
CA THR A 424 -5.81 -15.08 20.07
C THR A 424 -5.43 -16.48 19.65
N PHE A 425 -4.25 -16.61 19.06
CA PHE A 425 -3.59 -17.87 18.74
C PHE A 425 -2.36 -18.01 19.66
N GLY A 426 -2.48 -18.79 20.74
CA GLY A 426 -1.43 -18.95 21.75
C GLY A 426 -0.29 -19.88 21.32
N GLY A 427 -0.55 -20.83 20.42
CA GLY A 427 0.47 -21.73 19.87
C GLY A 427 0.77 -21.50 18.41
N LYS A 428 1.68 -22.28 17.86
CA LYS A 428 2.02 -22.26 16.44
C LYS A 428 0.74 -22.39 15.59
N THR A 429 0.60 -21.51 14.62
CA THR A 429 -0.56 -21.49 13.74
C THR A 429 -0.13 -21.68 12.30
N THR A 430 -0.84 -22.50 11.55
CA THR A 430 -0.48 -22.78 10.16
C THR A 430 -1.71 -22.73 9.26
N PHE A 431 -1.54 -22.02 8.13
CA PHE A 431 -2.50 -21.88 7.04
C PHE A 431 -1.87 -22.27 5.69
N ASN A 432 -0.91 -23.22 5.70
CA ASN A 432 -0.21 -23.59 4.47
C ASN A 432 -1.18 -24.18 3.45
N ASN A 433 -1.06 -23.74 2.19
CA ASN A 433 -1.90 -24.22 1.08
C ASN A 433 -3.40 -23.99 1.30
N THR A 434 -3.77 -23.03 2.12
CA THR A 434 -5.16 -22.65 2.42
C THR A 434 -5.71 -21.76 1.31
N HIS A 435 -6.98 -21.96 0.95
CA HIS A 435 -7.68 -21.16 -0.06
C HIS A 435 -8.80 -20.32 0.56
N PHE A 436 -8.72 -19.01 0.41
CA PHE A 436 -9.76 -18.05 0.77
C PHE A 436 -10.37 -17.47 -0.52
N PHE A 437 -11.58 -17.89 -0.88
CA PHE A 437 -12.24 -17.47 -2.14
C PHE A 437 -12.92 -16.10 -2.03
N ARG A 438 -13.24 -15.67 -0.81
CA ARG A 438 -13.82 -14.35 -0.51
C ARG A 438 -12.96 -13.69 0.57
N GLU A 439 -13.49 -12.65 1.19
CA GLU A 439 -12.82 -11.89 2.24
C GLU A 439 -12.29 -12.78 3.38
N ALA A 440 -11.04 -12.57 3.75
CA ALA A 440 -10.39 -13.18 4.91
C ALA A 440 -10.02 -12.07 5.91
N ASN A 441 -10.72 -12.02 7.03
CA ASN A 441 -10.60 -10.93 7.98
C ASN A 441 -9.86 -11.36 9.25
N PHE A 442 -8.62 -10.90 9.41
CA PHE A 442 -7.77 -11.09 10.58
C PHE A 442 -7.55 -9.79 11.37
N THR A 443 -8.49 -8.84 11.29
CA THR A 443 -8.40 -7.54 11.95
C THR A 443 -8.24 -7.70 13.47
N GLU A 444 -7.19 -7.02 14.02
CA GLU A 444 -6.85 -6.99 15.46
C GLU A 444 -6.61 -8.37 16.09
N VAL A 445 -6.27 -9.38 15.30
CA VAL A 445 -5.90 -10.73 15.77
C VAL A 445 -4.54 -10.68 16.45
N THR A 446 -4.37 -11.47 17.52
CA THR A 446 -3.06 -11.66 18.16
C THR A 446 -2.56 -13.08 17.93
N PHE A 447 -1.39 -13.21 17.32
CA PHE A 447 -0.62 -14.46 17.21
C PHE A 447 0.50 -14.42 18.23
N ASP A 448 0.34 -15.14 19.35
CA ASP A 448 1.34 -15.21 20.43
C ASP A 448 2.53 -16.15 20.12
N SER A 449 2.48 -16.84 18.99
CA SER A 449 3.54 -17.71 18.48
C SER A 449 3.69 -17.52 16.97
N ALA A 450 4.65 -18.23 16.34
CA ALA A 450 4.87 -18.14 14.90
C ALA A 450 3.63 -18.57 14.10
N VAL A 451 3.35 -17.83 13.04
CA VAL A 451 2.27 -18.14 12.08
C VAL A 451 2.83 -18.35 10.68
N ASP A 452 2.27 -19.32 9.99
CA ASP A 452 2.74 -19.74 8.68
C ASP A 452 1.59 -19.77 7.66
N PHE A 453 1.59 -18.83 6.73
CA PHE A 453 0.72 -18.74 5.57
C PHE A 453 1.41 -19.12 4.28
N SER A 454 2.60 -19.74 4.34
CA SER A 454 3.38 -20.02 3.16
C SER A 454 2.76 -21.11 2.29
N SER A 455 3.21 -21.12 1.04
CA SER A 455 2.89 -22.19 0.10
C SER A 455 3.92 -23.32 0.22
N HIS A 456 3.46 -24.57 0.06
CA HIS A 456 4.33 -25.74 0.07
C HIS A 456 4.10 -26.60 -1.18
N ASN A 457 5.17 -27.02 -1.84
CA ASN A 457 5.13 -27.80 -3.07
C ASN A 457 4.38 -27.04 -4.20
N ASP A 458 3.62 -27.75 -5.01
CA ASP A 458 2.86 -27.19 -6.14
C ASP A 458 1.55 -26.50 -5.72
N THR A 459 1.13 -26.66 -4.45
CA THR A 459 -0.08 -26.06 -3.92
C THR A 459 0.24 -24.71 -3.29
N LYS A 460 -0.56 -23.70 -3.58
CA LYS A 460 -0.35 -22.34 -3.09
C LYS A 460 -1.38 -21.95 -2.01
N THR A 461 -0.94 -21.16 -1.04
CA THR A 461 -1.86 -20.42 -0.17
C THR A 461 -2.38 -19.23 -0.96
N ILE A 462 -3.70 -19.14 -1.13
CA ILE A 462 -4.32 -18.17 -2.03
C ILE A 462 -5.44 -17.41 -1.31
N PHE A 463 -5.35 -16.08 -1.34
CA PHE A 463 -6.40 -15.15 -0.98
C PHE A 463 -6.99 -14.59 -2.28
N ILE A 464 -8.19 -15.06 -2.66
CA ILE A 464 -8.87 -14.61 -3.87
C ILE A 464 -9.67 -13.34 -3.60
N GLY A 465 -10.30 -13.23 -2.43
CA GLY A 465 -10.91 -11.99 -1.93
C GLY A 465 -9.94 -11.16 -1.11
N GLU A 466 -10.42 -10.00 -0.65
CA GLU A 466 -9.65 -9.10 0.22
C GLU A 466 -9.15 -9.82 1.48
N ALA A 467 -7.89 -9.58 1.84
CA ALA A 467 -7.26 -10.11 3.04
C ALA A 467 -6.91 -8.96 3.99
N SER A 468 -7.60 -8.85 5.11
CA SER A 468 -7.39 -7.79 6.09
C SER A 468 -6.65 -8.32 7.33
N PHE A 469 -5.49 -7.74 7.61
CA PHE A 469 -4.68 -7.96 8.79
C PHE A 469 -4.52 -6.68 9.62
N ASN A 470 -5.44 -5.71 9.45
CA ASN A 470 -5.38 -4.41 10.12
C ASN A 470 -5.30 -4.54 11.64
N GLY A 471 -4.32 -3.90 12.26
CA GLY A 471 -4.15 -3.93 13.71
C GLY A 471 -3.77 -5.30 14.26
N ALA A 472 -3.42 -6.28 13.41
CA ALA A 472 -2.97 -7.60 13.85
C ALA A 472 -1.61 -7.52 14.55
N ASN A 473 -1.45 -8.35 15.59
CA ASN A 473 -0.20 -8.44 16.35
C ASN A 473 0.42 -9.82 16.21
N PHE A 474 1.53 -9.89 15.49
CA PHE A 474 2.36 -11.09 15.33
C PHE A 474 3.53 -10.99 16.31
N THR A 475 3.41 -11.60 17.51
CA THR A 475 4.46 -11.46 18.54
C THR A 475 5.75 -12.22 18.19
N HIS A 476 5.66 -13.19 17.29
CA HIS A 476 6.78 -13.95 16.76
C HIS A 476 6.82 -13.88 15.21
N GLY A 477 7.61 -14.71 14.57
CA GLY A 477 7.75 -14.70 13.12
C GLY A 477 6.47 -15.02 12.36
N ALA A 478 6.26 -14.33 11.24
CA ALA A 478 5.19 -14.58 10.28
C ALA A 478 5.76 -14.94 8.91
N ASN A 479 5.25 -16.01 8.32
CA ASN A 479 5.74 -16.52 7.04
C ASN A 479 4.63 -16.49 5.98
N PHE A 480 4.79 -15.67 4.95
CA PHE A 480 3.87 -15.53 3.82
C PHE A 480 4.53 -15.97 2.49
N ASN A 481 5.62 -16.75 2.56
CA ASN A 481 6.38 -17.11 1.36
C ASN A 481 5.51 -17.79 0.31
N GLU A 482 5.65 -17.31 -0.93
CA GLU A 482 4.92 -17.81 -2.10
C GLU A 482 3.39 -17.76 -1.99
N ALA A 483 2.83 -17.04 -1.01
CA ALA A 483 1.39 -16.80 -0.93
C ALA A 483 0.93 -15.88 -2.08
N ILE A 484 -0.32 -16.03 -2.49
CA ILE A 484 -0.92 -15.24 -3.58
C ILE A 484 -2.10 -14.45 -3.03
N PHE A 485 -2.04 -13.13 -3.15
CA PHE A 485 -3.12 -12.21 -2.86
C PHE A 485 -3.67 -11.67 -4.19
N ARG A 486 -4.93 -11.99 -4.51
CA ARG A 486 -5.55 -11.56 -5.79
C ARG A 486 -6.30 -10.23 -5.68
N GLU A 487 -6.86 -9.93 -4.52
CA GLU A 487 -7.47 -8.66 -4.16
C GLU A 487 -6.58 -7.91 -3.17
N LEU A 488 -7.07 -6.83 -2.57
CA LEU A 488 -6.33 -6.02 -1.60
C LEU A 488 -5.81 -6.86 -0.43
N ALA A 489 -4.52 -6.76 -0.17
CA ALA A 489 -3.87 -7.27 1.02
C ALA A 489 -3.59 -6.11 1.97
N ASP A 490 -4.40 -5.96 3.00
CA ASP A 490 -4.37 -4.82 3.90
C ASP A 490 -3.76 -5.21 5.26
N PHE A 491 -2.52 -4.81 5.46
CA PHE A 491 -1.79 -4.95 6.72
C PHE A 491 -1.71 -3.63 7.51
N SER A 492 -2.41 -2.59 7.07
CA SER A 492 -2.29 -1.25 7.64
C SER A 492 -2.71 -1.18 9.11
N THR A 493 -2.31 -0.11 9.78
CA THR A 493 -2.73 0.20 11.14
C THR A 493 -4.18 0.70 11.15
N ARG A 494 -5.01 0.22 12.07
CA ARG A 494 -6.41 0.63 12.21
C ARG A 494 -6.65 1.44 13.47
N GLY A 495 -6.83 2.73 13.33
CA GLY A 495 -7.07 3.63 14.46
C GLY A 495 -5.93 3.58 15.48
N ASN A 496 -6.18 3.16 16.72
CA ASN A 496 -5.16 3.00 17.75
C ASN A 496 -4.52 1.59 17.79
N ALA A 497 -5.05 0.63 17.04
CA ALA A 497 -4.50 -0.72 16.95
C ALA A 497 -3.44 -0.79 15.87
N LYS A 498 -2.16 -0.82 16.28
CA LYS A 498 -1.02 -0.94 15.36
C LYS A 498 -0.83 -2.37 14.91
N THR A 499 -0.68 -2.55 13.60
CA THR A 499 -0.21 -3.83 13.04
C THR A 499 1.26 -3.97 13.34
N THR A 500 1.62 -5.04 14.04
CA THR A 500 2.97 -5.26 14.55
C THR A 500 3.46 -6.67 14.23
N PHE A 501 4.67 -6.75 13.67
CA PHE A 501 5.41 -7.99 13.48
C PHE A 501 6.57 -8.04 14.47
N GLY A 502 6.43 -8.86 15.53
CA GLY A 502 7.38 -8.96 16.65
C GLY A 502 8.60 -9.84 16.36
N GLY A 503 8.51 -10.76 15.42
CA GLY A 503 9.62 -11.64 15.01
C GLY A 503 9.89 -11.58 13.52
N LYS A 504 10.93 -12.32 13.08
CA LYS A 504 11.33 -12.36 11.66
C LYS A 504 10.12 -12.70 10.77
N THR A 505 9.86 -11.84 9.80
CA THR A 505 8.73 -11.98 8.89
C THR A 505 9.22 -12.13 7.44
N THR A 506 8.59 -13.02 6.70
CA THR A 506 9.03 -13.29 5.32
C THR A 506 7.86 -13.30 4.34
N PHE A 507 8.06 -12.63 3.21
CA PHE A 507 7.16 -12.53 2.07
C PHE A 507 7.85 -12.98 0.76
N ASN A 508 8.85 -13.86 0.84
CA ASN A 508 9.63 -14.27 -0.33
C ASN A 508 8.75 -14.96 -1.37
N GLY A 509 8.82 -14.52 -2.61
CA GLY A 509 8.02 -15.10 -3.70
C GLY A 509 6.52 -14.81 -3.60
N THR A 510 6.08 -13.97 -2.68
CA THR A 510 4.67 -13.58 -2.52
C THR A 510 4.19 -12.76 -3.71
N HIS A 511 2.97 -13.01 -4.15
CA HIS A 511 2.37 -12.32 -5.30
C HIS A 511 1.14 -11.50 -4.87
N PHE A 512 1.23 -10.17 -4.97
CA PHE A 512 0.14 -9.24 -4.71
C PHE A 512 -0.41 -8.73 -6.05
N THR A 513 -1.62 -9.15 -6.43
CA THR A 513 -2.21 -8.80 -7.72
C THR A 513 -2.88 -7.42 -7.69
N GLU A 514 -3.70 -7.18 -6.67
CA GLU A 514 -4.26 -5.86 -6.39
C GLU A 514 -3.41 -5.12 -5.34
N GLY A 515 -3.88 -4.07 -4.73
CA GLY A 515 -3.09 -3.27 -3.78
C GLY A 515 -2.55 -4.07 -2.58
N ALA A 516 -1.37 -3.68 -2.11
CA ALA A 516 -0.82 -4.16 -0.84
C ALA A 516 -0.56 -2.96 0.07
N ASP A 517 -1.24 -2.92 1.21
CA ASP A 517 -1.18 -1.79 2.15
C ASP A 517 -0.50 -2.18 3.46
N PHE A 518 0.69 -1.63 3.68
CA PHE A 518 1.47 -1.75 4.91
C PHE A 518 1.53 -0.43 5.69
N THR A 519 0.59 0.48 5.47
CA THR A 519 0.62 1.82 6.09
C THR A 519 0.69 1.74 7.62
N GLU A 520 1.66 2.47 8.20
CA GLU A 520 1.94 2.56 9.65
C GLU A 520 2.26 1.22 10.35
N VAL A 521 2.62 0.17 9.61
CA VAL A 521 3.05 -1.12 10.15
C VAL A 521 4.37 -0.98 10.91
N THR A 522 4.54 -1.76 11.97
CA THR A 522 5.80 -1.86 12.71
C THR A 522 6.39 -3.26 12.60
N PHE A 523 7.57 -3.37 12.00
CA PHE A 523 8.41 -4.56 12.02
C PHE A 523 9.47 -4.39 13.10
N THR A 524 9.39 -5.14 14.21
CA THR A 524 10.35 -5.03 15.32
C THR A 524 11.56 -5.95 15.13
N ASP A 525 11.49 -6.89 14.21
CA ASP A 525 12.58 -7.77 13.78
C ASP A 525 12.75 -7.71 12.27
N ALA A 526 13.69 -8.46 11.71
CA ALA A 526 13.98 -8.45 10.28
C ALA A 526 12.77 -8.85 9.42
N VAL A 527 12.59 -8.15 8.31
CA VAL A 527 11.57 -8.49 7.30
C VAL A 527 12.21 -8.73 5.95
N ASP A 528 11.73 -9.75 5.27
CA ASP A 528 12.29 -10.19 3.99
C ASP A 528 11.21 -10.33 2.91
N PHE A 529 11.19 -9.38 1.97
CA PHE A 529 10.38 -9.40 0.76
C PHE A 529 11.16 -9.92 -0.45
N SER A 530 12.41 -10.31 -0.28
CA SER A 530 13.28 -10.62 -1.43
C SER A 530 12.78 -11.82 -2.24
N THR A 531 13.21 -11.86 -3.49
CA THR A 531 12.96 -13.00 -4.37
C THR A 531 13.88 -14.15 -4.01
N GLN A 532 13.34 -15.33 -3.74
CA GLN A 532 14.10 -16.57 -3.54
C GLN A 532 13.89 -17.54 -4.70
N GLY A 533 14.97 -18.07 -5.24
CA GLY A 533 14.93 -19.01 -6.35
C GLY A 533 14.30 -18.41 -7.61
N ASP A 534 13.40 -19.16 -8.24
CA ASP A 534 12.72 -18.75 -9.48
C ASP A 534 11.40 -17.98 -9.23
N THR A 535 10.87 -18.05 -8.00
CA THR A 535 9.61 -17.39 -7.63
C THR A 535 9.86 -15.93 -7.23
N LYS A 536 9.36 -15.00 -8.04
CA LYS A 536 9.56 -13.56 -7.81
C LYS A 536 8.50 -12.98 -6.88
N THR A 537 8.94 -12.27 -5.86
CA THR A 537 8.06 -11.39 -5.08
C THR A 537 7.61 -10.25 -5.98
N THR A 538 6.31 -10.11 -6.16
CA THR A 538 5.73 -9.21 -7.15
C THR A 538 4.55 -8.44 -6.57
N PHE A 539 4.59 -7.12 -6.70
CA PHE A 539 3.47 -6.22 -6.47
C PHE A 539 2.97 -5.75 -7.84
N VAL A 540 1.77 -6.21 -8.25
CA VAL A 540 1.23 -5.89 -9.57
C VAL A 540 0.54 -4.53 -9.56
N SER A 541 -0.23 -4.21 -8.51
CA SER A 541 -0.83 -2.90 -8.28
C SER A 541 -0.03 -2.09 -7.26
N LYS A 542 -0.56 -0.94 -6.83
CA LYS A 542 0.11 -0.03 -5.89
C LYS A 542 0.48 -0.76 -4.58
N ALA A 543 1.71 -0.56 -4.14
CA ALA A 543 2.22 -1.00 -2.85
C ALA A 543 2.46 0.21 -1.94
N SER A 544 1.81 0.24 -0.77
CA SER A 544 1.95 1.31 0.20
C SER A 544 2.73 0.85 1.41
N PHE A 545 3.84 1.53 1.70
CA PHE A 545 4.67 1.37 2.88
C PHE A 545 4.76 2.68 3.67
N ASN A 546 3.70 3.50 3.60
CA ASN A 546 3.68 4.83 4.19
C ASN A 546 3.73 4.77 5.72
N GLY A 547 4.68 5.50 6.33
CA GLY A 547 4.82 5.57 7.78
C GLY A 547 5.23 4.26 8.45
N VAL A 548 5.82 3.31 7.71
CA VAL A 548 6.29 2.02 8.25
C VAL A 548 7.55 2.20 9.08
N SER A 549 7.65 1.45 10.18
CA SER A 549 8.86 1.36 11.00
C SER A 549 9.52 -0.02 10.84
N PHE A 550 10.73 -0.03 10.31
CA PHE A 550 11.59 -1.22 10.20
C PHE A 550 12.69 -1.14 11.27
N ALA A 551 12.49 -1.80 12.41
CA ALA A 551 13.45 -1.71 13.53
C ALA A 551 14.73 -2.55 13.32
N ARG A 552 14.75 -3.48 12.37
CA ARG A 552 15.88 -4.31 12.00
C ARG A 552 16.03 -4.33 10.48
N GLU A 553 16.78 -5.29 9.96
CA GLU A 553 17.05 -5.44 8.53
C GLU A 553 15.76 -5.58 7.70
N ALA A 554 15.70 -4.88 6.56
CA ALA A 554 14.59 -4.95 5.62
C ALA A 554 15.12 -5.26 4.20
N HIS A 555 14.74 -6.41 3.67
CA HIS A 555 15.23 -6.89 2.37
C HIS A 555 14.13 -6.85 1.30
N PHE A 556 14.41 -6.13 0.22
CA PHE A 556 13.55 -6.03 -0.97
C PHE A 556 14.29 -6.49 -2.24
N ASP A 557 15.28 -7.39 -2.10
CA ASP A 557 16.15 -7.75 -3.22
C ASP A 557 15.40 -8.48 -4.33
N LYS A 558 15.59 -8.05 -5.58
CA LYS A 558 14.95 -8.61 -6.79
C LYS A 558 13.42 -8.57 -6.76
N VAL A 559 12.81 -7.76 -5.92
CA VAL A 559 11.36 -7.52 -5.89
C VAL A 559 10.93 -6.80 -7.16
N LYS A 560 9.75 -7.12 -7.66
CA LYS A 560 9.16 -6.42 -8.80
C LYS A 560 7.93 -5.62 -8.38
N PHE A 561 8.00 -4.30 -8.50
CA PHE A 561 6.87 -3.39 -8.39
C PHE A 561 6.42 -3.00 -9.80
N ILE A 562 5.21 -3.40 -10.22
CA ILE A 562 4.68 -3.11 -11.56
C ILE A 562 4.00 -1.75 -11.58
N GLU A 563 3.20 -1.43 -10.57
CA GLU A 563 2.63 -0.10 -10.34
C GLU A 563 3.43 0.66 -9.26
N ALA A 564 2.93 1.81 -8.80
CA ALA A 564 3.65 2.67 -7.88
C ALA A 564 3.97 2.00 -6.53
N ALA A 565 5.19 2.23 -6.04
CA ALA A 565 5.63 1.85 -4.70
C ALA A 565 5.85 3.11 -3.87
N ASP A 566 5.15 3.21 -2.75
CA ASP A 566 5.10 4.43 -1.94
C ASP A 566 5.58 4.17 -0.50
N PHE A 567 6.74 4.73 -0.17
CA PHE A 567 7.38 4.67 1.16
C PHE A 567 7.31 6.02 1.90
N SER A 568 6.57 7.00 1.39
CA SER A 568 6.49 8.34 1.99
C SER A 568 5.81 8.33 3.38
N PRO A 569 5.86 9.41 4.15
CA PRO A 569 5.16 9.49 5.43
C PRO A 569 3.64 9.34 5.31
N GLN A 570 3.01 8.84 6.36
CA GLN A 570 1.57 8.88 6.53
C GLN A 570 1.20 9.95 7.58
N GLY A 571 0.65 11.07 7.15
CA GLY A 571 0.40 12.20 8.04
C GLY A 571 1.68 12.69 8.74
N ASN A 572 1.78 12.54 10.06
CA ASN A 572 2.97 12.88 10.85
C ASN A 572 3.89 11.66 11.10
N THR A 573 3.51 10.47 10.67
CA THR A 573 4.29 9.25 10.89
C THR A 573 5.26 9.05 9.72
N LYS A 574 6.57 9.14 10.01
CA LYS A 574 7.63 8.93 9.03
C LYS A 574 7.88 7.45 8.78
N THR A 575 8.24 7.10 7.56
CA THR A 575 8.81 5.79 7.25
C THR A 575 10.27 5.77 7.66
N ILE A 576 10.63 4.81 8.53
CA ILE A 576 11.96 4.75 9.15
C ILE A 576 12.53 3.33 8.99
N PHE A 577 13.75 3.25 8.47
CA PHE A 577 14.59 2.06 8.48
C PHE A 577 15.66 2.21 9.55
N GLU A 578 15.44 1.60 10.72
CA GLU A 578 16.42 1.60 11.81
C GLU A 578 17.57 0.61 11.57
N GLY A 579 17.29 -0.47 10.82
CA GLY A 579 18.26 -1.47 10.39
C GLY A 579 18.68 -1.30 8.95
N LYS A 580 19.64 -2.12 8.49
CA LYS A 580 20.08 -2.15 7.10
C LYS A 580 18.92 -2.44 6.15
N ALA A 581 18.82 -1.66 5.07
CA ALA A 581 17.84 -1.87 4.00
C ALA A 581 18.53 -2.30 2.70
N THR A 582 17.96 -3.26 1.99
CA THR A 582 18.47 -3.69 0.67
C THR A 582 17.37 -3.73 -0.37
N PHE A 583 17.65 -3.17 -1.54
CA PHE A 583 16.80 -3.14 -2.73
C PHE A 583 17.56 -3.64 -3.96
N ASN A 584 18.53 -4.55 -3.76
CA ASN A 584 19.44 -4.96 -4.80
C ASN A 584 18.72 -5.71 -5.95
N GLY A 585 18.88 -5.24 -7.17
CA GLY A 585 18.23 -5.82 -8.34
C GLY A 585 16.71 -5.66 -8.37
N THR A 586 16.16 -4.77 -7.55
CA THR A 586 14.72 -4.46 -7.49
C THR A 586 14.28 -3.69 -8.72
N HIS A 587 13.09 -4.00 -9.21
CA HIS A 587 12.53 -3.36 -10.40
C HIS A 587 11.25 -2.60 -10.07
N PHE A 588 11.33 -1.27 -10.07
CA PHE A 588 10.21 -0.36 -9.98
C PHE A 588 9.79 0.03 -11.40
N THR A 589 8.68 -0.52 -11.90
CA THR A 589 8.25 -0.26 -13.29
C THR A 589 7.60 1.12 -13.42
N ARG A 590 6.87 1.56 -12.39
CA ARG A 590 6.24 2.88 -12.30
C ARG A 590 6.94 3.74 -11.25
N GLU A 591 6.23 4.72 -10.70
CA GLU A 591 6.75 5.65 -9.72
C GLU A 591 7.19 4.95 -8.42
N ALA A 592 8.36 5.33 -7.91
CA ALA A 592 8.88 4.92 -6.61
C ALA A 592 9.06 6.15 -5.73
N ASN A 593 8.30 6.23 -4.65
CA ASN A 593 8.26 7.40 -3.77
C ASN A 593 8.90 7.10 -2.41
N PHE A 594 10.06 7.68 -2.16
CA PHE A 594 10.80 7.62 -0.90
C PHE A 594 10.83 8.99 -0.19
N THR A 595 9.90 9.90 -0.49
CA THR A 595 9.87 11.24 0.11
C THR A 595 9.89 11.16 1.64
N GLU A 596 10.75 11.98 2.28
CA GLU A 596 10.89 12.11 3.75
C GLU A 596 11.20 10.79 4.49
N VAL A 597 11.69 9.74 3.80
CA VAL A 597 12.13 8.48 4.42
C VAL A 597 13.44 8.69 5.17
N THR A 598 13.57 8.03 6.32
CA THR A 598 14.83 8.04 7.11
C THR A 598 15.46 6.66 7.11
N PHE A 599 16.71 6.56 6.66
CA PHE A 599 17.56 5.38 6.76
C PHE A 599 18.64 5.61 7.84
N ASN A 600 18.47 5.01 9.03
CA ASN A 600 19.40 5.17 10.14
C ASN A 600 20.65 4.29 10.03
N GLU A 601 20.57 3.18 9.28
CA GLU A 601 21.69 2.31 8.91
C GLU A 601 21.89 2.31 7.38
N SER A 602 22.85 1.53 6.88
CA SER A 602 23.19 1.50 5.46
C SER A 602 22.04 1.02 4.58
N VAL A 603 21.93 1.64 3.41
CA VAL A 603 20.96 1.24 2.38
C VAL A 603 21.66 0.94 1.07
N ASP A 604 21.24 -0.15 0.43
CA ASP A 604 21.85 -0.62 -0.81
C ASP A 604 20.80 -0.84 -1.92
N PHE A 605 20.86 0.00 -2.95
CA PHE A 605 20.04 -0.09 -4.16
C PHE A 605 20.81 -0.72 -5.33
N SER A 606 22.00 -1.24 -5.12
CA SER A 606 22.89 -1.69 -6.20
C SER A 606 22.32 -2.87 -6.99
N ALA A 607 22.94 -3.17 -8.12
CA ALA A 607 22.67 -4.39 -8.86
C ALA A 607 23.05 -5.65 -8.05
N GLN A 608 22.32 -6.74 -8.25
CA GLN A 608 22.66 -8.04 -7.67
C GLN A 608 23.08 -9.03 -8.77
N GLY A 609 24.39 -9.21 -8.92
CA GLY A 609 24.95 -9.95 -10.04
C GLY A 609 24.62 -9.26 -11.37
N ASP A 610 24.04 -9.98 -12.31
CA ASP A 610 23.62 -9.42 -13.60
C ASP A 610 22.26 -8.68 -13.56
N ILE A 611 21.54 -8.77 -12.44
CA ILE A 611 20.22 -8.14 -12.28
C ILE A 611 20.42 -6.71 -11.77
N LYS A 612 20.07 -5.74 -12.60
CA LYS A 612 20.15 -4.31 -12.28
C LYS A 612 18.93 -3.86 -11.50
N THR A 613 19.14 -2.96 -10.56
CA THR A 613 18.05 -2.18 -9.96
C THR A 613 17.58 -1.13 -10.97
N VAL A 614 16.29 -1.08 -11.22
CA VAL A 614 15.68 -0.21 -12.25
C VAL A 614 14.54 0.59 -11.66
N PHE A 615 14.55 1.90 -11.89
CA PHE A 615 13.45 2.82 -11.65
C PHE A 615 12.88 3.23 -13.02
N GLY A 616 11.74 2.64 -13.42
CA GLY A 616 11.17 2.80 -14.77
C GLY A 616 10.52 4.16 -15.00
N GLU A 617 9.89 4.73 -14.00
CA GLU A 617 9.33 6.08 -14.05
C GLU A 617 9.99 6.98 -12.98
N LYS A 618 9.27 7.98 -12.47
CA LYS A 618 9.83 8.91 -11.48
C LYS A 618 10.25 8.19 -10.20
N ALA A 619 11.48 8.40 -9.79
CA ALA A 619 11.99 8.00 -8.47
C ALA A 619 12.16 9.27 -7.62
N THR A 620 11.41 9.35 -6.53
CA THR A 620 11.40 10.52 -5.64
C THR A 620 12.10 10.18 -4.34
N PHE A 621 13.18 10.88 -4.06
CA PHE A 621 13.97 10.82 -2.82
C PHE A 621 14.00 12.19 -2.13
N ASN A 622 12.92 12.98 -2.28
CA ASN A 622 12.85 14.32 -1.70
C ASN A 622 12.86 14.25 -0.17
N ASP A 623 13.70 15.10 0.45
CA ASP A 623 13.84 15.19 1.91
C ASP A 623 14.20 13.86 2.60
N VAL A 624 14.78 12.89 1.87
CA VAL A 624 15.28 11.62 2.43
C VAL A 624 16.52 11.87 3.28
N GLN A 625 16.65 11.13 4.37
CA GLN A 625 17.81 11.18 5.25
C GLN A 625 18.58 9.85 5.23
N PHE A 626 19.79 9.88 4.73
CA PHE A 626 20.73 8.75 4.72
C PHE A 626 21.80 8.95 5.79
N HIS A 627 21.65 8.28 6.94
CA HIS A 627 22.59 8.44 8.07
C HIS A 627 23.87 7.64 7.94
N LYS A 628 23.89 6.59 7.11
CA LYS A 628 25.02 5.70 6.87
C LYS A 628 25.26 5.52 5.37
N GLU A 629 26.20 4.63 5.03
CA GLU A 629 26.57 4.33 3.65
C GLU A 629 25.37 4.05 2.76
N THR A 630 25.35 4.69 1.59
CA THR A 630 24.26 4.61 0.63
C THR A 630 24.80 4.23 -0.73
N LEU A 631 24.33 3.09 -1.28
CA LEU A 631 24.85 2.54 -2.51
C LEU A 631 23.80 2.54 -3.63
N PHE A 632 24.13 3.18 -4.74
CA PHE A 632 23.36 3.17 -6.00
C PHE A 632 24.17 2.57 -7.15
N ASN A 633 24.95 1.52 -6.89
CA ASN A 633 25.90 1.01 -7.87
C ASN A 633 25.21 0.19 -8.96
N THR A 634 25.45 0.56 -10.24
CA THR A 634 24.87 -0.10 -11.43
C THR A 634 23.33 0.00 -11.47
N VAL A 635 22.78 1.11 -10.97
CA VAL A 635 21.34 1.42 -10.99
C VAL A 635 20.96 2.10 -12.30
N ILE A 636 19.77 1.86 -12.79
CA ILE A 636 19.20 2.56 -13.95
C ILE A 636 17.95 3.34 -13.51
N PHE A 637 17.99 4.65 -13.69
CA PHE A 637 16.84 5.53 -13.58
C PHE A 637 16.35 5.83 -15.00
N GLU A 638 15.26 5.17 -15.43
CA GLU A 638 14.66 5.42 -16.76
C GLU A 638 13.86 6.74 -16.76
N GLY A 639 13.18 7.04 -15.67
CA GLY A 639 12.45 8.29 -15.45
C GLY A 639 13.25 9.32 -14.66
N ILE A 640 12.57 10.40 -14.23
CA ILE A 640 13.17 11.46 -13.42
C ILE A 640 13.62 10.89 -12.07
N ALA A 641 14.87 11.16 -11.70
CA ALA A 641 15.43 10.86 -10.39
C ALA A 641 15.53 12.14 -9.57
N ASP A 642 14.72 12.29 -8.54
CA ASP A 642 14.57 13.52 -7.79
C ASP A 642 15.04 13.35 -6.34
N PHE A 643 16.24 13.81 -6.04
CA PHE A 643 16.87 13.83 -4.71
C PHE A 643 16.77 15.19 -4.02
N SER A 644 16.01 16.15 -4.59
CA SER A 644 15.96 17.50 -4.08
C SER A 644 15.34 17.59 -2.69
N THR A 645 15.73 18.60 -1.92
CA THR A 645 15.08 18.91 -0.65
C THR A 645 14.21 20.16 -0.78
N LYS A 646 13.16 20.27 0.04
CA LYS A 646 12.37 21.50 0.09
C LYS A 646 13.18 22.57 0.80
N LYS A 647 13.21 23.79 0.22
CA LYS A 647 13.80 24.96 0.83
C LYS A 647 12.98 25.38 2.06
N ILE A 648 13.25 24.79 3.23
CA ILE A 648 12.67 25.17 4.51
C ILE A 648 13.80 25.60 5.45
N GLU A 649 13.53 26.52 6.35
CA GLU A 649 14.47 27.15 7.30
C GLU A 649 15.17 26.18 8.29
N SER A 650 14.85 24.88 8.25
CA SER A 650 15.55 23.81 8.97
C SER A 650 16.24 22.89 7.95
N PHE A 651 17.56 22.93 7.92
CA PHE A 651 18.42 22.10 7.07
C PHE A 651 18.16 20.60 7.33
N ASN A 652 17.41 19.94 6.46
CA ASN A 652 17.33 18.48 6.43
C ASN A 652 18.51 17.97 5.62
N GLU A 653 19.45 17.30 6.29
CA GLU A 653 20.63 16.71 5.65
C GLU A 653 20.22 15.45 4.89
N THR A 654 20.57 15.36 3.62
CA THR A 654 20.26 14.19 2.76
C THR A 654 21.29 13.07 2.96
N PHE A 655 22.58 13.38 2.82
CA PHE A 655 23.67 12.41 2.95
C PHE A 655 24.55 12.74 4.17
N MET A 656 24.50 11.90 5.19
CA MET A 656 25.27 12.05 6.43
C MET A 656 26.50 11.11 6.48
N SER A 657 26.72 10.31 5.44
CA SER A 657 27.83 9.37 5.30
C SER A 657 28.22 9.22 3.82
N ASP A 658 29.00 8.19 3.49
CA ASP A 658 29.42 7.90 2.12
C ASP A 658 28.21 7.58 1.25
N ALA A 659 28.20 8.15 0.03
CA ALA A 659 27.20 7.83 -1.00
C ALA A 659 27.91 7.47 -2.31
N GLU A 660 27.57 6.32 -2.88
CA GLU A 660 28.19 5.82 -4.09
C GLU A 660 27.18 5.64 -5.23
N PHE A 661 27.50 6.26 -6.36
CA PHE A 661 26.82 6.11 -7.64
C PHE A 661 27.84 5.58 -8.67
N VAL A 662 28.09 4.27 -8.65
CA VAL A 662 29.08 3.66 -9.57
C VAL A 662 28.36 2.97 -10.73
N ASN A 663 28.74 3.31 -11.98
CA ASN A 663 28.07 2.78 -13.20
C ASN A 663 26.56 3.01 -13.23
N THR A 664 26.08 4.08 -12.61
CA THR A 664 24.67 4.44 -12.53
C THR A 664 24.26 5.24 -13.78
N HIS A 665 23.11 4.93 -14.35
CA HIS A 665 22.58 5.60 -15.52
C HIS A 665 21.31 6.36 -15.20
N PHE A 666 21.34 7.66 -15.34
CA PHE A 666 20.17 8.53 -15.30
C PHE A 666 19.70 8.80 -16.74
N LYS A 667 18.67 8.07 -17.19
CA LYS A 667 18.15 8.17 -18.56
C LYS A 667 17.30 9.41 -18.79
N ASN A 668 16.81 10.04 -17.72
CA ASN A 668 16.03 11.25 -17.71
C ASN A 668 16.67 12.26 -16.74
N THR A 669 16.03 13.40 -16.51
CA THR A 669 16.53 14.45 -15.62
C THR A 669 16.86 13.92 -14.23
N ALA A 670 18.07 14.22 -13.76
CA ALA A 670 18.52 13.93 -12.41
C ALA A 670 18.56 15.23 -11.59
N ILE A 671 17.79 15.28 -10.49
CA ILE A 671 17.61 16.48 -9.69
C ILE A 671 18.26 16.27 -8.32
N PHE A 672 19.32 16.99 -8.05
CA PHE A 672 20.01 17.05 -6.77
C PHE A 672 19.93 18.45 -6.14
N SER A 673 19.05 19.32 -6.65
CA SER A 673 18.92 20.71 -6.19
C SER A 673 18.55 20.78 -4.71
N TYR A 674 19.19 21.69 -3.98
CA TYR A 674 19.03 21.88 -2.51
C TYR A 674 19.41 20.66 -1.66
N VAL A 675 20.15 19.69 -2.21
CA VAL A 675 20.70 18.58 -1.41
C VAL A 675 21.74 19.12 -0.43
N HIS A 676 21.66 18.71 0.82
CA HIS A 676 22.65 19.01 1.85
C HIS A 676 23.32 17.71 2.29
N SER A 677 24.65 17.72 2.39
CA SER A 677 25.39 16.64 3.05
C SER A 677 26.05 17.15 4.31
N HIS A 678 25.94 16.39 5.39
CA HIS A 678 26.65 16.69 6.64
C HIS A 678 27.66 15.60 6.97
N SER A 679 28.77 15.99 7.59
CA SER A 679 29.75 15.03 8.07
C SER A 679 30.27 15.45 9.44
N ASN A 680 29.93 14.68 10.45
CA ASN A 680 30.57 14.75 11.76
C ASN A 680 32.01 14.20 11.75
N ASN A 681 32.43 13.57 10.63
CA ASN A 681 33.74 12.98 10.43
C ASN A 681 34.32 13.42 9.08
N ASN A 682 35.54 13.98 9.07
CA ASN A 682 36.23 14.52 7.90
C ASN A 682 36.58 13.48 6.80
N SER A 683 36.07 12.26 6.85
CA SER A 683 36.45 11.17 5.95
C SER A 683 35.37 10.74 4.96
N HIS A 684 34.13 11.25 5.05
CA HIS A 684 33.03 10.85 4.17
C HIS A 684 33.13 11.48 2.78
N LYS A 685 32.65 10.76 1.78
CA LYS A 685 32.74 11.16 0.36
C LYS A 685 31.50 10.77 -0.43
N ILE A 686 31.16 11.56 -1.41
CA ILE A 686 30.13 11.27 -2.37
C ILE A 686 30.80 10.98 -3.73
N TYR A 687 30.57 9.78 -4.27
CA TYR A 687 31.18 9.32 -5.51
C TYR A 687 30.18 9.17 -6.64
N PHE A 688 30.43 9.88 -7.73
CA PHE A 688 29.79 9.71 -9.03
C PHE A 688 30.82 9.10 -10.01
N LYS A 689 30.99 7.76 -9.92
CA LYS A 689 32.00 7.07 -10.71
C LYS A 689 31.39 6.36 -11.91
N GLN A 690 31.86 6.70 -13.13
CA GLN A 690 31.33 6.15 -14.37
C GLN A 690 29.81 6.32 -14.51
N VAL A 691 29.29 7.40 -13.96
CA VAL A 691 27.86 7.75 -14.02
C VAL A 691 27.56 8.37 -15.38
N GLU A 692 26.42 8.02 -15.96
CA GLU A 692 25.92 8.65 -17.19
C GLU A 692 24.61 9.40 -16.92
N PHE A 693 24.62 10.71 -17.14
CA PHE A 693 23.46 11.58 -17.14
C PHE A 693 23.04 11.83 -18.60
N HIS A 694 21.96 11.18 -19.06
CA HIS A 694 21.55 11.29 -20.46
C HIS A 694 20.78 12.56 -20.76
N GLU A 695 20.03 13.09 -19.80
CA GLU A 695 19.31 14.36 -19.85
C GLU A 695 19.90 15.34 -18.82
N ASP A 696 19.21 16.44 -18.53
CA ASP A 696 19.70 17.48 -17.63
C ASP A 696 20.00 16.94 -16.22
N SER A 697 21.07 17.43 -15.63
CA SER A 697 21.47 17.14 -14.27
C SER A 697 21.52 18.43 -13.45
N LEU A 698 20.70 18.51 -12.40
CA LEU A 698 20.45 19.72 -11.64
C LEU A 698 21.06 19.61 -10.23
N PHE A 699 22.14 20.31 -9.98
CA PHE A 699 22.83 20.44 -8.71
C PHE A 699 22.71 21.86 -8.15
N ASN A 700 21.68 22.61 -8.56
CA ASN A 700 21.53 24.02 -8.16
C ASN A 700 21.28 24.18 -6.66
N ASN A 701 21.94 25.16 -6.03
CA ASN A 701 21.78 25.48 -4.60
C ASN A 701 22.04 24.25 -3.69
N THR A 702 22.84 23.29 -4.12
CA THR A 702 23.30 22.17 -3.29
C THR A 702 24.36 22.65 -2.30
N GLU A 703 24.43 22.02 -1.14
CA GLU A 703 25.47 22.29 -0.14
C GLU A 703 26.14 20.99 0.30
N PHE A 704 27.37 20.76 -0.12
CA PHE A 704 28.14 19.56 0.23
C PHE A 704 29.23 19.90 1.26
N LEU A 705 29.09 19.33 2.46
CA LEU A 705 30.07 19.45 3.55
C LEU A 705 31.13 18.33 3.50
N THR A 706 31.10 17.50 2.45
CA THR A 706 32.01 16.37 2.22
C THR A 706 32.71 16.49 0.89
N ASP A 707 33.77 15.69 0.68
CA ASP A 707 34.40 15.60 -0.64
C ASP A 707 33.44 15.00 -1.68
N VAL A 708 33.36 15.59 -2.86
CA VAL A 708 32.54 15.10 -3.98
C VAL A 708 33.41 14.79 -5.19
N HIS A 709 33.26 13.57 -5.72
CA HIS A 709 34.08 13.07 -6.81
C HIS A 709 33.23 12.65 -8.01
N PHE A 710 33.52 13.23 -9.17
CA PHE A 710 32.99 12.84 -10.48
C PHE A 710 34.10 12.18 -11.31
N GLU A 711 34.23 10.84 -11.17
CA GLU A 711 35.23 10.06 -11.88
C GLU A 711 34.66 9.45 -13.16
N LYS A 712 35.14 9.81 -14.34
CA LYS A 712 34.66 9.30 -15.64
C LYS A 712 33.17 9.53 -15.85
N ALA A 713 32.58 10.51 -15.19
CA ALA A 713 31.17 10.84 -15.33
C ALA A 713 30.90 11.44 -16.73
N VAL A 714 29.75 11.13 -17.31
CA VAL A 714 29.33 11.66 -18.60
C VAL A 714 28.00 12.38 -18.47
N PHE A 715 28.01 13.68 -18.79
CA PHE A 715 26.84 14.53 -18.83
C PHE A 715 26.47 14.76 -20.30
N HIS A 716 25.39 14.12 -20.79
CA HIS A 716 24.91 14.30 -22.16
C HIS A 716 23.97 15.51 -22.26
N GLY A 717 23.14 15.77 -21.26
CA GLY A 717 22.29 16.95 -21.12
C GLY A 717 23.01 18.13 -20.46
N GLU A 718 22.29 19.21 -20.15
CA GLU A 718 22.85 20.37 -19.42
C GLU A 718 23.19 19.97 -17.97
N ALA A 719 24.40 20.29 -17.52
CA ALA A 719 24.85 20.11 -16.15
C ALA A 719 24.82 21.46 -15.42
N LYS A 720 23.93 21.59 -14.43
CA LYS A 720 23.66 22.85 -13.74
C LYS A 720 24.08 22.76 -12.26
N PHE A 721 25.13 23.50 -11.93
CA PHE A 721 25.69 23.68 -10.58
C PHE A 721 25.57 25.13 -10.10
N ASN A 722 24.52 25.84 -10.55
CA ASN A 722 24.32 27.24 -10.20
C ASN A 722 24.18 27.37 -8.67
N ASP A 723 24.94 28.31 -8.08
CA ASP A 723 24.91 28.63 -6.67
C ASP A 723 25.14 27.40 -5.76
N ALA A 724 25.77 26.34 -6.31
CA ALA A 724 26.17 25.17 -5.53
C ALA A 724 27.34 25.49 -4.63
N THR A 725 27.35 24.95 -3.41
CA THR A 725 28.38 25.18 -2.41
C THR A 725 29.05 23.87 -2.00
N PHE A 726 30.37 23.79 -2.18
CA PHE A 726 31.20 22.69 -1.69
C PHE A 726 32.09 23.20 -0.56
N LEU A 727 31.76 22.86 0.68
CA LEU A 727 32.58 23.24 1.83
C LEU A 727 33.88 22.43 1.95
N LYS A 728 33.97 21.32 1.22
CA LYS A 728 35.14 20.48 1.02
C LYS A 728 35.56 20.48 -0.47
N SER A 729 36.38 19.51 -0.84
CA SER A 729 36.92 19.45 -2.19
C SER A 729 35.90 18.86 -3.20
N VAL A 730 35.88 19.44 -4.38
CA VAL A 730 35.16 18.85 -5.55
C VAL A 730 36.16 18.48 -6.63
N LYS A 731 35.98 17.25 -7.19
CA LYS A 731 36.87 16.74 -8.25
C LYS A 731 36.07 16.18 -9.43
N PHE A 732 36.41 16.68 -10.61
CA PHE A 732 36.00 16.15 -11.91
C PHE A 732 37.27 15.62 -12.61
N TYR A 733 37.36 14.28 -12.79
CA TYR A 733 38.63 13.71 -13.24
C TYR A 733 38.50 12.43 -14.06
N ASN A 734 39.61 11.91 -14.56
CA ASN A 734 39.69 10.65 -15.30
C ASN A 734 38.81 10.60 -16.56
N LYS A 735 38.75 11.68 -17.35
CA LYS A 735 37.93 11.79 -18.57
C LYS A 735 36.43 11.99 -18.31
N THR A 736 36.08 12.71 -17.27
CA THR A 736 34.74 13.26 -17.11
C THR A 736 34.38 14.14 -18.30
N LYS A 737 33.12 14.03 -18.79
CA LYS A 737 32.67 14.71 -20.00
C LYS A 737 31.38 15.47 -19.78
N PHE A 738 31.37 16.73 -20.16
CA PHE A 738 30.19 17.55 -20.36
C PHE A 738 29.97 17.69 -21.87
N GLN A 739 28.97 16.97 -22.41
CA GLN A 739 28.69 17.00 -23.85
C GLN A 739 27.81 18.18 -24.28
N ASN A 740 27.02 18.69 -23.32
CA ASN A 740 26.20 19.88 -23.46
C ASN A 740 26.69 20.94 -22.47
N LYS A 741 25.93 22.03 -22.28
CA LYS A 741 26.33 23.15 -21.40
C LYS A 741 26.66 22.72 -19.99
N ALA A 742 27.73 23.24 -19.45
CA ALA A 742 28.13 23.05 -18.07
C ALA A 742 28.06 24.40 -17.35
N ILE A 743 27.14 24.53 -16.37
CA ILE A 743 26.85 25.81 -15.74
C ILE A 743 27.25 25.76 -14.27
N PHE A 744 28.33 26.45 -13.95
CA PHE A 744 28.91 26.58 -12.62
C PHE A 744 28.81 28.03 -12.11
N SER A 745 27.83 28.81 -12.63
CA SER A 745 27.66 30.20 -12.26
C SER A 745 27.35 30.32 -10.77
N GLY A 746 28.06 31.19 -10.04
CA GLY A 746 27.91 31.34 -8.57
C GLY A 746 28.39 30.13 -7.77
N LEU A 747 29.05 29.13 -8.35
CA LEU A 747 29.63 27.99 -7.66
C LEU A 747 30.61 28.47 -6.56
N THR A 748 30.43 27.97 -5.34
CA THR A 748 31.33 28.23 -4.22
C THR A 748 32.02 26.94 -3.79
N VAL A 749 33.38 26.94 -3.77
CA VAL A 749 34.19 25.82 -3.27
C VAL A 749 35.15 26.32 -2.22
N LEU A 750 35.04 25.86 -0.96
CA LEU A 750 35.90 26.39 0.10
C LEU A 750 37.22 25.63 0.28
N GLU A 751 37.40 24.45 -0.31
CA GLU A 751 38.69 23.73 -0.33
C GLU A 751 39.22 23.57 -1.74
N ASN A 752 39.61 22.36 -2.16
CA ASN A 752 40.23 22.17 -3.44
C ASN A 752 39.20 21.97 -4.57
N THR A 753 39.43 22.64 -5.69
CA THR A 753 38.70 22.47 -6.92
C THR A 753 39.60 21.78 -7.97
N ASP A 754 39.21 20.65 -8.52
CA ASP A 754 40.02 19.88 -9.44
C ASP A 754 39.20 19.46 -10.69
N PHE A 755 39.64 19.92 -11.85
CA PHE A 755 39.14 19.56 -13.17
C PHE A 755 40.28 18.90 -13.96
N GLU A 756 40.56 17.62 -13.65
CA GLU A 756 41.66 16.87 -14.29
C GLU A 756 41.15 16.03 -15.45
N SER A 757 41.69 16.29 -16.66
CA SER A 757 41.33 15.56 -17.89
C SER A 757 39.80 15.59 -18.16
N VAL A 758 39.18 16.76 -18.03
CA VAL A 758 37.75 17.00 -18.27
C VAL A 758 37.51 17.51 -19.69
N PHE A 759 36.44 17.05 -20.30
CA PHE A 759 35.99 17.47 -21.61
C PHE A 759 34.71 18.30 -21.54
N PHE A 760 34.76 19.54 -22.02
CA PHE A 760 33.61 20.44 -22.17
C PHE A 760 33.29 20.56 -23.67
N GLY A 761 32.24 19.89 -24.14
CA GLY A 761 31.84 19.84 -25.54
C GLY A 761 30.94 21.00 -26.00
N ASP A 762 30.29 21.69 -25.06
CA ASP A 762 29.51 22.90 -25.29
C ASP A 762 29.93 23.99 -24.30
N LYS A 763 29.22 25.11 -24.26
CA LYS A 763 29.56 26.29 -23.45
C LYS A 763 29.66 25.94 -21.97
N SER A 764 30.69 26.49 -21.34
CA SER A 764 30.92 26.31 -19.89
C SER A 764 30.96 27.67 -19.20
N TYR A 765 30.11 27.80 -18.15
CA TYR A 765 29.92 29.04 -17.42
C TYR A 765 30.40 28.91 -15.99
N PHE A 766 31.42 29.61 -15.61
CA PHE A 766 31.97 29.73 -14.25
C PHE A 766 31.84 31.17 -13.74
N ASN A 767 30.97 31.96 -14.35
CA ASN A 767 30.81 33.38 -14.03
C ASN A 767 30.33 33.56 -12.59
N GLY A 768 31.05 34.46 -11.85
CA GLY A 768 30.76 34.71 -10.44
C GLY A 768 31.08 33.52 -9.50
N ALA A 769 31.82 32.50 -9.96
CA ALA A 769 32.24 31.38 -9.11
C ALA A 769 33.28 31.85 -8.05
N GLU A 770 33.21 31.31 -6.84
CA GLU A 770 34.13 31.54 -5.73
C GLU A 770 34.91 30.26 -5.43
N LEU A 771 36.20 30.22 -5.82
CA LEU A 771 37.03 29.02 -5.78
C LEU A 771 38.18 29.16 -4.79
N GLY A 772 38.06 28.45 -3.65
CA GLY A 772 38.96 28.52 -2.48
C GLY A 772 38.36 29.33 -1.33
N ASN A 773 38.99 29.27 -0.19
CA ASN A 773 38.55 30.00 1.03
C ASN A 773 39.39 31.29 1.20
N PRO A 774 38.76 32.45 1.21
CA PRO A 774 39.48 33.71 1.39
C PRO A 774 40.29 33.79 2.70
N ALA A 775 39.94 33.00 3.72
CA ALA A 775 40.66 32.95 4.98
C ALA A 775 41.86 31.98 5.02
N LEU A 776 41.97 31.06 4.03
CA LEU A 776 42.98 29.99 4.00
C LEU A 776 43.85 30.00 2.71
N THR A 777 44.22 31.18 2.24
CA THR A 777 45.09 31.34 1.07
C THR A 777 46.41 30.58 1.25
N ASN A 778 46.98 30.09 0.16
CA ASN A 778 48.22 29.28 0.06
C ASN A 778 48.12 27.82 0.53
N GLN A 779 46.98 27.33 1.03
CA GLN A 779 46.83 25.95 1.46
C GLN A 779 45.98 25.12 0.50
N GLN A 780 45.19 25.78 -0.33
CA GLN A 780 44.22 25.17 -1.25
C GLN A 780 44.67 25.34 -2.72
N LYS A 781 44.06 24.54 -3.59
CA LYS A 781 44.39 24.55 -5.03
C LYS A 781 43.14 24.53 -5.87
N THR A 782 43.09 25.39 -6.86
CA THR A 782 42.15 25.32 -7.98
C THR A 782 42.93 24.83 -9.21
N CYS A 783 42.62 23.61 -9.64
CA CYS A 783 43.35 22.97 -10.73
C CYS A 783 42.42 22.71 -11.92
N PHE A 784 42.78 23.23 -13.08
CA PHE A 784 42.32 22.81 -14.39
C PHE A 784 43.51 22.18 -15.10
N TYR A 785 43.52 20.84 -15.21
CA TYR A 785 44.64 20.11 -15.71
C TYR A 785 44.25 19.19 -16.90
N GLU A 786 44.96 19.27 -18.03
CA GLU A 786 44.68 18.47 -19.22
C GLU A 786 43.21 18.55 -19.71
N SER A 787 42.48 19.63 -19.42
CA SER A 787 41.07 19.77 -19.76
C SER A 787 40.86 20.48 -21.09
N ARG A 788 39.80 20.16 -21.80
CA ARG A 788 39.44 20.65 -23.10
C ARG A 788 38.10 21.33 -23.11
N PHE A 789 38.05 22.51 -23.75
CA PHE A 789 36.85 23.32 -23.98
C PHE A 789 36.66 23.48 -25.50
N ASP A 790 35.61 22.86 -26.06
CA ASP A 790 35.32 22.94 -27.50
C ASP A 790 34.48 24.16 -27.88
N GLU A 791 33.73 24.73 -26.93
CA GLU A 791 32.94 25.95 -27.08
C GLU A 791 33.39 27.02 -26.06
N VAL A 792 32.68 28.14 -25.97
CA VAL A 792 32.99 29.27 -25.09
C VAL A 792 33.11 28.84 -23.63
N ALA A 793 34.18 29.27 -22.99
CA ALA A 793 34.41 29.14 -21.55
C ALA A 793 34.38 30.51 -20.87
N ASP A 794 33.41 30.72 -19.96
CA ASP A 794 33.18 32.01 -19.31
C ASP A 794 33.48 31.93 -17.82
N PHE A 795 34.59 32.49 -17.39
CA PHE A 795 35.03 32.68 -16.01
C PHE A 795 34.84 34.15 -15.54
N SER A 796 34.00 34.94 -16.21
CA SER A 796 33.84 36.36 -15.90
C SER A 796 33.39 36.57 -14.47
N ASN A 797 34.02 37.57 -13.79
CA ASN A 797 33.76 37.92 -12.39
C ASN A 797 33.93 36.74 -11.38
N ALA A 798 34.68 35.69 -11.75
CA ALA A 798 35.02 34.61 -10.86
C ALA A 798 36.13 35.02 -9.88
N HIS A 799 36.04 34.57 -8.63
CA HIS A 799 36.99 34.81 -7.57
C HIS A 799 37.80 33.54 -7.28
N PHE A 800 39.11 33.61 -7.51
CA PHE A 800 40.05 32.51 -7.27
C PHE A 800 40.89 32.81 -6.02
N TYR A 801 40.52 32.31 -4.88
CA TYR A 801 41.17 32.54 -3.59
C TYR A 801 42.40 31.65 -3.34
N SER A 802 42.55 30.56 -4.09
CA SER A 802 43.54 29.51 -3.93
C SER A 802 44.73 29.65 -4.89
N ILE A 803 45.73 28.76 -4.75
CA ILE A 803 46.77 28.61 -5.80
C ILE A 803 46.12 28.06 -7.06
N ASN A 804 46.13 28.84 -8.15
CA ASN A 804 45.38 28.53 -9.36
C ASN A 804 46.31 27.93 -10.44
N LYS A 805 45.92 26.78 -10.95
CA LYS A 805 46.68 26.02 -11.94
C LYS A 805 45.83 25.74 -13.16
N PHE A 806 46.10 26.41 -14.25
CA PHE A 806 45.54 26.24 -15.60
C PHE A 806 46.59 25.59 -16.47
N ILE A 807 46.75 24.27 -16.39
CA ILE A 807 47.89 23.55 -16.97
C ILE A 807 47.40 22.61 -18.08
N ASP A 808 48.05 22.68 -19.25
CA ASP A 808 47.80 21.83 -20.42
C ASP A 808 46.38 21.95 -20.96
N LEU A 809 45.79 23.15 -20.92
CA LEU A 809 44.42 23.40 -21.34
C LEU A 809 44.30 23.67 -22.85
N TYR A 810 43.20 23.28 -23.41
CA TYR A 810 42.81 23.51 -24.77
C TYR A 810 41.48 24.26 -24.88
N PHE A 811 41.49 25.47 -25.44
CA PHE A 811 40.30 26.26 -25.72
C PHE A 811 40.14 26.39 -27.22
N HIS A 812 39.06 25.83 -27.76
CA HIS A 812 38.75 25.88 -29.19
C HIS A 812 38.03 27.18 -29.59
N LYS A 813 37.23 27.75 -28.66
CA LYS A 813 36.54 29.03 -28.79
C LYS A 813 37.06 30.03 -27.77
N GLU A 814 36.44 31.23 -27.72
CA GLU A 814 36.79 32.28 -26.78
C GLU A 814 36.74 31.84 -25.33
N VAL A 815 37.66 32.35 -24.54
CA VAL A 815 37.68 32.20 -23.09
C VAL A 815 37.67 33.59 -22.42
N TYR A 816 36.73 33.77 -21.50
CA TYR A 816 36.52 35.02 -20.80
C TYR A 816 36.92 34.90 -19.32
N PHE A 817 37.92 35.71 -18.90
CA PHE A 817 38.27 35.95 -17.52
C PHE A 817 37.99 37.45 -17.18
N TYR A 818 37.01 38.05 -17.84
CA TYR A 818 36.62 39.43 -17.66
C TYR A 818 36.23 39.70 -16.20
N GLY A 819 36.88 40.71 -15.55
CA GLY A 819 36.63 41.10 -14.17
C GLY A 819 36.96 40.05 -13.11
N SER A 820 37.62 38.95 -13.45
CA SER A 820 38.00 37.90 -12.49
C SER A 820 39.10 38.36 -11.54
N GLU A 821 39.05 37.85 -10.30
CA GLU A 821 40.01 38.14 -9.23
C GLU A 821 40.81 36.90 -8.84
N PHE A 822 42.14 36.98 -8.91
CA PHE A 822 43.09 35.93 -8.58
C PHE A 822 43.88 36.37 -7.35
N THR A 823 43.46 35.92 -6.15
CA THR A 823 44.04 36.38 -4.89
C THR A 823 45.39 35.74 -4.61
N ASP A 824 45.64 34.51 -5.05
CA ASP A 824 46.87 33.78 -4.84
C ASP A 824 47.67 33.55 -6.17
N ASP A 825 48.86 32.90 -6.06
CA ASP A 825 49.71 32.63 -7.20
C ASP A 825 48.97 31.82 -8.28
N THR A 826 49.03 32.32 -9.53
CA THR A 826 48.26 31.77 -10.65
C THR A 826 49.18 31.33 -11.80
N PHE A 827 49.02 30.12 -12.25
CA PHE A 827 49.86 29.49 -13.26
C PHE A 827 49.00 29.10 -14.47
N PHE A 828 49.29 29.68 -15.62
CA PHE A 828 48.84 29.25 -16.93
C PHE A 828 50.03 28.64 -17.67
N MET A 829 50.06 27.29 -17.81
CA MET A 829 51.25 26.60 -18.30
C MET A 829 50.94 25.51 -19.27
N GLN A 830 51.86 25.26 -20.21
CA GLN A 830 51.82 24.07 -21.06
C GLN A 830 53.12 23.28 -20.90
N ASN A 831 53.00 21.94 -20.78
CA ASN A 831 54.14 21.06 -20.70
C ASN A 831 54.53 20.55 -22.10
N PRO A 832 55.59 21.04 -22.70
CA PRO A 832 55.96 20.66 -24.05
C PRO A 832 56.36 19.15 -24.14
N GLY A 833 55.80 18.43 -25.08
CA GLY A 833 56.16 17.03 -25.40
C GLY A 833 55.41 15.95 -24.63
N LYS A 834 54.38 16.28 -23.86
CA LYS A 834 53.51 15.28 -23.16
C LYS A 834 52.46 14.75 -24.13
N LEU A 835 52.20 13.41 -24.08
CA LEU A 835 51.05 12.78 -24.74
C LEU A 835 49.78 12.95 -23.84
N TYR A 836 48.76 13.58 -24.36
CA TYR A 836 47.55 13.93 -23.62
C TYR A 836 46.52 12.82 -23.62
N ALA A 837 45.70 12.74 -22.56
CA ALA A 837 44.75 11.68 -22.31
C ALA A 837 43.60 11.59 -23.33
N PHE A 838 43.30 12.66 -24.06
CA PHE A 838 42.33 12.67 -25.15
C PHE A 838 43.08 12.43 -26.50
N ASN A 839 42.91 11.26 -27.10
CA ASN A 839 43.50 10.92 -28.38
C ASN A 839 43.13 11.96 -29.45
N ASN A 840 44.16 12.60 -30.07
CA ASN A 840 44.17 13.54 -31.19
C ASN A 840 44.55 15.00 -30.87
N PHE A 841 45.11 15.31 -29.68
CA PHE A 841 45.65 16.65 -29.44
C PHE A 841 47.17 16.67 -29.60
N THR A 842 47.59 17.50 -30.50
CA THR A 842 49.02 17.69 -30.75
C THR A 842 49.63 18.78 -29.90
N ASN A 843 48.89 19.76 -29.43
CA ASN A 843 49.36 20.80 -28.48
C ASN A 843 48.15 21.49 -27.80
N PRO A 844 48.13 21.67 -26.47
CA PRO A 844 47.23 22.60 -25.79
C PRO A 844 47.41 24.03 -26.30
N LYS A 845 46.32 24.75 -26.57
CA LYS A 845 46.35 26.10 -27.10
C LYS A 845 45.05 26.85 -26.90
N TYR A 846 45.12 28.17 -27.04
CA TYR A 846 43.96 29.06 -27.11
C TYR A 846 43.71 29.37 -28.57
N GLU A 847 42.75 28.74 -29.25
CA GLU A 847 42.56 28.90 -30.71
C GLU A 847 41.90 30.23 -31.06
N GLU A 848 40.90 30.67 -30.27
CA GLU A 848 40.30 31.97 -30.44
C GLU A 848 40.75 32.95 -29.34
N LYS A 849 40.08 34.08 -29.15
CA LYS A 849 40.50 35.16 -28.27
C LYS A 849 40.40 34.76 -26.80
N ALA A 850 41.42 35.09 -26.02
CA ALA A 850 41.42 34.97 -24.56
C ALA A 850 41.29 36.39 -23.97
N GLU A 851 40.24 36.60 -23.16
CA GLU A 851 39.92 37.89 -22.59
C GLU A 851 40.15 37.93 -21.08
N PHE A 852 41.11 38.74 -20.64
CA PHE A 852 41.45 39.01 -19.25
C PHE A 852 41.20 40.50 -18.89
N SER A 853 40.32 41.17 -19.61
CA SER A 853 40.01 42.59 -19.36
C SER A 853 39.42 42.78 -17.99
N ASP A 854 39.80 43.83 -17.29
CA ASP A 854 39.45 44.16 -15.90
C ASP A 854 39.83 43.10 -14.85
N ALA A 855 40.56 42.04 -15.24
CA ALA A 855 41.00 40.99 -14.31
C ALA A 855 42.01 41.51 -13.30
N LYS A 856 41.95 41.04 -12.03
CA LYS A 856 42.86 41.43 -10.97
C LYS A 856 43.74 40.24 -10.55
N PHE A 857 45.02 40.38 -10.64
CA PHE A 857 46.02 39.40 -10.19
C PHE A 857 46.69 39.90 -8.93
N GLU A 858 46.24 39.50 -7.74
CA GLU A 858 46.84 39.87 -6.46
C GLU A 858 48.03 38.98 -6.11
N GLY A 859 48.02 37.70 -6.54
CA GLY A 859 49.13 36.77 -6.48
C GLY A 859 50.15 36.97 -7.59
N LYS A 860 51.17 36.11 -7.66
CA LYS A 860 52.08 36.06 -8.79
C LYS A 860 51.41 35.42 -9.98
N LEU A 861 51.63 35.94 -11.13
CA LEU A 861 51.11 35.41 -12.38
C LEU A 861 52.20 34.80 -13.24
N HIS A 862 52.00 33.56 -13.68
CA HIS A 862 52.86 32.82 -14.58
C HIS A 862 52.11 32.37 -15.81
N PHE A 863 52.45 32.91 -16.97
CA PHE A 863 52.08 32.38 -18.28
C PHE A 863 53.33 31.73 -18.88
N GLU A 864 53.33 30.42 -19.14
CA GLU A 864 54.48 29.68 -19.59
C GLU A 864 54.16 28.71 -20.74
N ASN A 865 54.91 28.84 -21.86
CA ASN A 865 54.81 27.97 -23.04
C ASN A 865 53.42 27.95 -23.69
N ILE A 866 52.65 29.04 -23.69
CA ILE A 866 51.28 29.13 -24.19
C ILE A 866 51.22 29.63 -25.62
N GLU A 867 50.37 29.03 -26.45
CA GLU A 867 49.99 29.52 -27.77
C GLU A 867 48.64 30.23 -27.73
N PHE A 868 48.60 31.53 -28.06
CA PHE A 868 47.39 32.30 -28.33
C PHE A 868 47.27 32.49 -29.84
N THR A 869 46.30 31.82 -30.50
CA THR A 869 46.17 31.90 -31.96
C THR A 869 45.61 33.26 -32.37
N ASP A 870 44.51 33.73 -31.78
CA ASP A 870 43.89 35.02 -32.10
C ASP A 870 44.15 36.12 -31.06
N GLY A 871 45.10 35.91 -30.14
CA GLY A 871 45.58 36.89 -29.18
C GLY A 871 44.95 36.80 -27.80
N ALA A 872 45.36 37.71 -26.97
CA ALA A 872 44.88 37.84 -25.60
C ALA A 872 44.75 39.33 -25.22
N ASP A 873 43.59 39.68 -24.62
CA ASP A 873 43.35 41.04 -24.15
C ASP A 873 43.48 41.09 -22.62
N PHE A 874 44.27 42.05 -22.17
CA PHE A 874 44.49 42.39 -20.76
C PHE A 874 44.12 43.85 -20.50
N ILE A 875 43.10 44.37 -21.22
CA ILE A 875 42.64 45.75 -21.12
C ILE A 875 42.18 46.05 -19.67
N ARG A 876 42.72 47.12 -19.05
CA ARG A 876 42.47 47.51 -17.65
C ARG A 876 42.82 46.44 -16.59
N ALA A 877 43.47 45.33 -16.94
CA ALA A 877 43.90 44.32 -16.01
C ALA A 877 44.91 44.86 -14.98
N VAL A 878 44.84 44.38 -13.74
CA VAL A 878 45.68 44.86 -12.62
C VAL A 878 46.59 43.75 -12.12
N PHE A 879 47.92 44.03 -12.10
CA PHE A 879 48.92 43.08 -11.67
C PHE A 879 49.61 43.57 -10.41
N HIS A 880 49.23 43.06 -9.23
CA HIS A 880 49.74 43.50 -7.94
C HIS A 880 51.07 42.90 -7.56
N LYS A 881 51.47 41.77 -8.12
CA LYS A 881 52.78 41.11 -7.86
C LYS A 881 53.53 40.83 -9.19
N GLU A 882 54.52 39.95 -9.15
CA GLU A 882 55.30 39.52 -10.27
C GLU A 882 54.42 38.90 -11.38
N SER A 883 54.66 39.35 -12.62
CA SER A 883 53.99 38.82 -13.78
C SER A 883 55.03 38.26 -14.77
N ASN A 884 55.00 36.97 -14.98
CA ASN A 884 55.91 36.26 -15.85
C ASN A 884 55.20 35.71 -17.08
N PHE A 885 55.48 36.29 -18.23
CA PHE A 885 55.04 35.83 -19.56
C PHE A 885 56.24 35.19 -20.25
N GLU A 886 56.39 33.85 -20.14
CA GLU A 886 57.57 33.14 -20.60
C GLU A 886 57.25 32.21 -21.79
N ASN A 887 58.00 32.40 -22.89
CA ASN A 887 57.91 31.63 -24.12
C ASN A 887 56.47 31.60 -24.72
N ILE A 888 55.82 32.76 -24.80
CA ILE A 888 54.40 32.84 -25.28
C ILE A 888 54.44 33.01 -26.80
N LEU A 889 53.58 32.26 -27.50
CA LEU A 889 53.35 32.38 -28.94
C LEU A 889 52.05 33.13 -29.22
N PHE A 890 52.11 34.37 -29.69
CA PHE A 890 51.01 35.11 -30.28
C PHE A 890 51.02 34.90 -31.79
N LYS A 891 50.06 34.27 -32.41
CA LYS A 891 50.15 33.83 -33.81
C LYS A 891 49.55 34.81 -34.80
N ASN A 892 48.29 35.22 -34.65
CA ASN A 892 47.55 36.07 -35.60
C ASN A 892 47.43 37.54 -35.14
N SER A 893 47.39 37.82 -33.83
CA SER A 893 47.23 39.12 -33.24
C SER A 893 48.19 39.35 -32.07
N SER A 894 48.53 40.61 -31.79
CA SER A 894 49.33 40.99 -30.60
C SER A 894 48.47 41.09 -29.39
N PRO A 895 49.01 40.87 -28.19
CA PRO A 895 48.22 41.05 -26.94
C PRO A 895 47.89 42.54 -26.72
N ASP A 896 46.74 42.86 -26.22
CA ASP A 896 46.27 44.16 -25.86
C ASP A 896 46.38 44.44 -24.36
N PHE A 897 47.14 45.50 -23.96
CA PHE A 897 47.33 45.92 -22.58
C PHE A 897 46.85 47.36 -22.36
N GLU A 898 45.92 47.85 -23.15
CA GLU A 898 45.42 49.22 -23.00
C GLU A 898 44.87 49.42 -21.56
N ASP A 899 45.35 50.45 -20.89
CA ASP A 899 45.02 50.83 -19.49
C ASP A 899 45.37 49.73 -18.44
N ALA A 900 46.09 48.71 -18.82
CA ALA A 900 46.55 47.72 -17.84
C ALA A 900 47.55 48.31 -16.82
N LYS A 901 47.46 47.88 -15.56
CA LYS A 901 48.20 48.46 -14.45
C LYS A 901 49.15 47.45 -13.81
N PHE A 902 50.44 47.77 -13.75
CA PHE A 902 51.48 46.90 -13.17
C PHE A 902 52.14 47.54 -11.94
N THR A 903 52.35 46.75 -10.86
CA THR A 903 53.04 47.25 -9.70
C THR A 903 54.49 47.56 -9.99
N VAL A 904 55.00 48.64 -9.45
CA VAL A 904 56.44 48.99 -9.60
C VAL A 904 57.34 48.16 -8.67
N ASN A 905 56.78 47.54 -7.61
CA ASN A 905 57.49 46.83 -6.55
C ASN A 905 57.91 45.40 -6.95
N SER A 906 57.40 44.91 -8.10
CA SER A 906 57.73 43.57 -8.59
C SER A 906 58.40 43.57 -9.99
N SER A 907 58.94 42.43 -10.39
CA SER A 907 59.52 42.25 -11.73
C SER A 907 58.43 41.76 -12.70
N HIS A 908 58.35 42.26 -13.89
CA HIS A 908 57.48 41.85 -14.97
C HIS A 908 58.31 41.40 -16.18
N ARG A 909 58.18 40.12 -16.55
CA ARG A 909 58.90 39.52 -17.66
C ARG A 909 57.98 39.23 -18.82
N PHE A 910 58.43 39.49 -20.03
CA PHE A 910 57.70 39.21 -21.27
C PHE A 910 58.67 38.62 -22.31
N THR A 911 58.66 37.30 -22.47
CA THR A 911 59.42 36.60 -23.50
C THR A 911 58.46 35.92 -24.48
N THR A 912 58.69 36.04 -25.73
CA THR A 912 57.89 35.41 -26.78
C THR A 912 58.69 34.29 -27.44
N SER A 913 58.05 33.25 -27.92
CA SER A 913 58.66 32.16 -28.68
C SER A 913 59.15 32.66 -30.07
N GLN A 914 60.00 31.85 -30.78
CA GLN A 914 60.31 32.05 -32.17
C GLN A 914 59.02 32.03 -33.01
N ASN A 915 58.88 32.98 -33.94
CA ASN A 915 57.70 33.18 -34.81
C ASN A 915 56.43 33.78 -34.10
N SER A 916 56.55 34.28 -32.87
CA SER A 916 55.50 35.01 -32.21
C SER A 916 55.40 36.47 -32.73
N ILE A 917 54.14 36.97 -32.83
CA ILE A 917 53.93 38.40 -32.93
C ILE A 917 54.46 39.05 -31.64
N PRO A 918 55.34 40.03 -31.69
CA PRO A 918 55.96 40.56 -30.48
C PRO A 918 55.02 41.40 -29.63
N CYS A 919 55.03 41.17 -28.32
CA CYS A 919 54.44 42.09 -27.35
C CYS A 919 55.26 43.36 -27.35
N ARG A 920 54.76 44.46 -27.94
CA ARG A 920 55.42 45.76 -28.01
C ARG A 920 55.51 46.37 -26.60
N ARG A 921 56.72 46.75 -26.18
CA ARG A 921 57.00 47.27 -24.85
C ARG A 921 57.75 48.60 -24.92
N LYS A 922 57.45 49.52 -24.01
CA LYS A 922 58.09 50.83 -23.88
C LYS A 922 58.76 50.94 -22.51
N LYS A 923 59.85 51.63 -22.45
CA LYS A 923 60.56 51.95 -21.18
C LYS A 923 59.85 53.14 -20.56
N VAL A 924 59.37 52.96 -19.34
CA VAL A 924 58.76 54.00 -18.51
C VAL A 924 59.75 54.30 -17.36
N ARG A 925 59.94 55.57 -17.03
CA ARG A 925 60.80 56.02 -15.94
C ARG A 925 59.98 56.23 -14.70
N VAL A 926 60.30 55.54 -13.58
CA VAL A 926 59.66 55.69 -12.30
C VAL A 926 60.55 56.37 -11.30
N PRO A 927 60.03 57.34 -10.53
CA PRO A 927 60.83 57.97 -9.45
C PRO A 927 61.00 56.95 -8.34
N GLN A 928 62.21 56.61 -7.97
CA GLN A 928 62.51 55.71 -6.82
C GLN A 928 63.76 56.26 -6.05
N ASN A 929 63.59 56.74 -4.81
CA ASN A 929 64.71 57.23 -3.92
C ASN A 929 65.62 58.18 -4.60
N ASN A 930 65.12 59.27 -5.19
CA ASN A 930 65.91 60.30 -5.95
C ASN A 930 66.66 59.79 -7.17
N LYS A 931 66.36 58.60 -7.67
CA LYS A 931 66.83 58.04 -8.94
C LYS A 931 65.69 57.51 -9.78
N PHE A 932 65.72 57.59 -11.05
CA PHE A 932 64.76 57.02 -11.96
C PHE A 932 65.19 55.58 -12.33
N LYS A 933 64.35 54.60 -12.03
CA LYS A 933 64.48 53.21 -12.49
C LYS A 933 63.67 53.04 -13.76
N ALA A 934 64.25 52.53 -14.85
CA ALA A 934 63.49 52.26 -16.03
C ALA A 934 62.85 50.85 -15.93
N ARG A 935 61.52 50.77 -16.12
CA ARG A 935 60.81 49.54 -16.28
C ARG A 935 60.31 49.38 -17.70
N LYS A 936 60.40 48.16 -18.31
CA LYS A 936 59.82 47.87 -19.61
C LYS A 936 58.48 47.23 -19.40
N ILE A 937 57.41 47.86 -19.81
CA ILE A 937 55.99 47.35 -19.70
C ILE A 937 55.35 47.44 -21.10
N PRO A 938 54.24 46.68 -21.35
CA PRO A 938 53.55 46.77 -22.61
C PRO A 938 53.06 48.16 -22.96
N ILE A 939 52.91 48.45 -24.28
CA ILE A 939 52.40 49.75 -24.72
C ILE A 939 50.95 49.92 -24.32
N GLY A 940 50.56 51.12 -23.86
CA GLY A 940 49.20 51.44 -23.38
C GLY A 940 49.02 51.21 -21.86
N SER A 941 49.96 50.50 -21.20
CA SER A 941 49.79 50.18 -19.75
C SER A 941 50.44 51.25 -18.83
N TYR A 942 50.07 51.16 -17.52
CA TYR A 942 50.50 52.06 -16.46
C TYR A 942 51.30 51.33 -15.36
N LEU A 943 52.03 52.11 -14.58
CA LEU A 943 52.68 51.64 -13.35
C LEU A 943 52.02 52.28 -12.13
N PHE A 944 51.78 51.53 -11.08
CA PHE A 944 51.30 52.01 -9.77
C PHE A 944 52.19 51.53 -8.64
N ASP A 945 52.14 52.20 -7.47
CA ASP A 945 52.90 51.79 -6.27
C ASP A 945 52.00 51.02 -5.29
N ASN A 946 51.03 51.65 -4.64
CA ASN A 946 50.14 51.01 -3.65
C ASN A 946 48.68 50.99 -4.06
N ASP A 947 48.25 51.92 -4.91
CA ASP A 947 46.89 52.10 -5.35
C ASP A 947 46.80 52.07 -6.91
N PRO A 948 46.16 51.03 -7.48
CA PRO A 948 45.99 50.94 -8.89
C PRO A 948 45.22 52.12 -9.52
N ASP A 949 44.34 52.77 -8.76
CA ASP A 949 43.56 53.91 -9.26
C ASP A 949 44.34 55.22 -9.33
N ASN A 950 45.51 55.25 -8.72
CA ASN A 950 46.43 56.36 -8.74
C ASN A 950 47.79 55.96 -9.40
N PRO A 951 47.82 55.77 -10.73
CA PRO A 951 49.02 55.36 -11.41
C PRO A 951 50.16 56.44 -11.32
N ILE A 952 51.37 56.00 -11.02
CA ILE A 952 52.50 56.86 -10.78
C ILE A 952 53.26 57.09 -12.06
N ALA A 953 53.09 56.34 -13.14
CA ALA A 953 53.73 56.47 -14.43
C ALA A 953 52.90 55.72 -15.51
N GLY A 954 52.88 56.31 -16.69
CA GLY A 954 52.25 55.85 -17.94
C GLY A 954 51.53 56.94 -18.68
N PRO A 955 50.77 56.63 -19.78
CA PRO A 955 50.75 55.32 -20.47
C PRO A 955 52.13 55.01 -21.16
N ALA A 956 52.40 53.72 -21.20
CA ALA A 956 53.65 53.22 -21.84
C ALA A 956 53.67 53.44 -23.36
#